data_d0b163bbed292a20f0a7ba018b96625e
#
_entry.id   d0b163bbed292a20f0a7ba018b96625e
#
_cell.length_a   1.000
_cell.length_b   1.000
_cell.length_c   1.000
_cell.angle_alpha   90.00
_cell.angle_beta   90.00
_cell.angle_gamma   90.00
#
_symmetry.space_group_name_H-M   'P 1'
#
loop_
_entity.id
_entity.type
_entity.pdbx_description
1 polymer ?
#
loop_
_entity_poly.entity_id
_entity_poly.type
_entity_poly.pdbx_seq_one_letter_code
_entity_poly.pdbx_strand_id
1 'polypeptide(L)'
;MADAFVAFDNNMLTVGNGWLERRFHARAGEAFRTTAFVNRQTGRDYARGTAREFAFAANGQMLTTDDFVLQSVARYPQEAIVHLESPLLAIDLHFRIYADHPVLRKWLIIHNRGQTTIALTDLDWEVVNLLVDTPATAEAWTDYFSRRAKSVIVTMDDCALVVNDDKRGEGFIIATEAPGPMKRMEVYAQGSQIALGYNRDDETIFERILAPGEQFQTAASFILPFENPIPQDVIDGPYARFVTAHLTVCDVAQAPTITINTWIPHLYNIHRALLLAEIDRAAELGVDAYQVDAGWYHRMGDWNANRDKFPNGLEEIAEHARARGMRFGLWLAVATVDELSQVYREHPEWIALNQRGEPNRHPVPGTATMCLDSGYYDFILAKIDDVVRRYGVELLKLDLSVVRNLYEPGAHPGCFATQHAHRSPNESHLRILERLFDLIRALKRAHPRCLVDLSYELYGVMDGTDLALTQVADQNWFTNQTSPNEINLRREIWQRGRVTAPWTLNFGGAVLNAASAPHYGLFSALTSHAIFWGHLADLDAERMAHYRRWFAWLKHQRARGDFYRYYQVSNVLPTPDGISSRDYRHAIPAARYGVRPLGIHAHAFDPVSDHPGGFWDGVARLDERGEGPIFLFRPAACITAYFQLRIPWVERSVVYRIQDVTESRELGVFGGDELIEQGVEVHIAEAARAKVIVLRRE
;
A
#
# COMPACT_ATOMS: atom_id res chain seq x y z
N MET A 1 -6.31 13.92 -27.96
CA MET A 1 -6.00 14.03 -26.52
C MET A 1 -6.50 15.38 -26.08
N ALA A 2 -7.28 15.44 -25.04
CA ALA A 2 -7.83 16.72 -24.57
C ALA A 2 -6.78 17.37 -23.66
N ASP A 3 -6.30 18.54 -24.07
CA ASP A 3 -5.27 19.28 -23.33
C ASP A 3 -5.75 19.65 -21.92
N ALA A 4 -4.86 19.53 -20.93
CA ALA A 4 -5.09 20.10 -19.62
C ALA A 4 -5.08 21.63 -19.71
N PHE A 5 -5.94 22.29 -18.95
CA PHE A 5 -6.03 23.75 -18.96
C PHE A 5 -6.31 24.33 -17.57
N VAL A 6 -5.79 25.53 -17.36
CA VAL A 6 -6.09 26.40 -16.22
C VAL A 6 -6.49 27.76 -16.78
N ALA A 7 -7.78 28.09 -16.66
CA ALA A 7 -8.34 29.33 -17.14
C ALA A 7 -8.83 30.21 -15.99
N PHE A 8 -8.69 31.52 -16.13
CA PHE A 8 -9.23 32.49 -15.18
C PHE A 8 -9.88 33.65 -15.95
N ASP A 9 -11.16 33.75 -15.82
CA ASP A 9 -11.96 34.81 -16.49
C ASP A 9 -13.17 35.18 -15.62
N ASN A 10 -13.51 36.47 -15.58
CA ASN A 10 -14.70 37.00 -14.90
C ASN A 10 -14.83 36.54 -13.43
N ASN A 11 -13.72 36.53 -12.66
CA ASN A 11 -13.66 36.06 -11.30
C ASN A 11 -13.97 34.56 -11.14
N MET A 12 -13.80 33.79 -12.17
CA MET A 12 -13.96 32.35 -12.17
C MET A 12 -12.64 31.68 -12.53
N LEU A 13 -12.13 30.83 -11.65
CA LEU A 13 -11.05 29.91 -11.95
C LEU A 13 -11.64 28.60 -12.45
N THR A 14 -11.12 28.10 -13.56
CA THR A 14 -11.49 26.80 -14.11
C THR A 14 -10.24 25.95 -14.28
N VAL A 15 -10.24 24.75 -13.70
CA VAL A 15 -9.17 23.76 -13.84
C VAL A 15 -9.77 22.49 -14.43
N GLY A 16 -9.22 22.00 -15.53
CA GLY A 16 -9.82 20.85 -16.20
C GLY A 16 -9.00 20.26 -17.34
N ASN A 17 -9.54 19.19 -17.92
CA ASN A 17 -9.02 18.50 -19.09
C ASN A 17 -10.20 17.94 -19.92
N GLY A 18 -9.98 16.96 -20.80
CA GLY A 18 -11.04 16.34 -21.59
C GLY A 18 -12.07 15.54 -20.81
N TRP A 19 -11.77 15.14 -19.58
CA TRP A 19 -12.63 14.27 -18.78
C TRP A 19 -13.34 14.99 -17.65
N LEU A 20 -12.71 16.01 -17.05
CA LEU A 20 -13.27 16.73 -15.91
C LEU A 20 -13.02 18.23 -15.98
N GLU A 21 -13.86 18.96 -15.26
CA GLU A 21 -13.71 20.38 -15.06
C GLU A 21 -14.22 20.76 -13.67
N ARG A 22 -13.40 21.47 -12.88
CA ARG A 22 -13.82 22.07 -11.61
C ARG A 22 -13.74 23.57 -11.74
N ARG A 23 -14.85 24.26 -11.40
CA ARG A 23 -14.98 25.71 -11.43
C ARG A 23 -15.08 26.27 -10.05
N PHE A 24 -14.46 27.42 -9.87
CA PHE A 24 -14.43 28.09 -8.57
C PHE A 24 -14.80 29.57 -8.72
N HIS A 25 -15.59 30.05 -7.79
CA HIS A 25 -15.69 31.49 -7.57
C HIS A 25 -14.37 31.99 -6.97
N ALA A 26 -13.72 32.93 -7.64
CA ALA A 26 -12.37 33.36 -7.34
C ALA A 26 -12.22 34.90 -7.51
N ARG A 27 -12.98 35.66 -6.73
CA ARG A 27 -12.92 37.11 -6.71
C ARG A 27 -12.01 37.57 -5.56
N ALA A 28 -11.03 38.43 -5.89
CA ALA A 28 -10.14 38.98 -4.87
C ALA A 28 -10.92 39.70 -3.77
N GLY A 29 -10.52 39.46 -2.51
CA GLY A 29 -11.20 39.98 -1.32
C GLY A 29 -12.43 39.20 -0.89
N GLU A 30 -12.85 38.15 -1.61
CA GLU A 30 -13.98 37.29 -1.27
C GLU A 30 -13.52 35.87 -0.93
N ALA A 31 -14.41 35.05 -0.37
CA ALA A 31 -14.15 33.66 -0.08
C ALA A 31 -14.09 32.82 -1.37
N PHE A 32 -13.07 31.97 -1.45
CA PHE A 32 -12.88 31.04 -2.58
C PHE A 32 -13.75 29.79 -2.41
N ARG A 33 -14.48 29.37 -3.46
CA ARG A 33 -15.44 28.25 -3.34
C ARG A 33 -15.61 27.52 -4.66
N THR A 34 -15.73 26.19 -4.61
CA THR A 34 -16.20 25.38 -5.75
C THR A 34 -17.64 25.75 -6.10
N THR A 35 -17.89 25.99 -7.38
CA THR A 35 -19.22 26.28 -7.95
C THR A 35 -19.70 25.21 -8.91
N ALA A 36 -18.79 24.41 -9.49
CA ALA A 36 -19.13 23.28 -10.36
C ALA A 36 -18.03 22.22 -10.32
N PHE A 37 -18.44 20.97 -10.45
CA PHE A 37 -17.56 19.83 -10.70
C PHE A 37 -18.19 18.96 -11.80
N VAL A 38 -17.71 19.12 -13.01
CA VAL A 38 -18.36 18.56 -14.21
C VAL A 38 -17.59 17.32 -14.69
N ASN A 39 -18.31 16.21 -14.81
CA ASN A 39 -17.88 15.08 -15.62
C ASN A 39 -18.12 15.47 -17.10
N ARG A 40 -17.03 15.72 -17.84
CA ARG A 40 -17.14 16.18 -19.23
C ARG A 40 -17.52 15.08 -20.21
N GLN A 41 -17.45 13.83 -19.82
CA GLN A 41 -17.88 12.70 -20.63
C GLN A 41 -19.42 12.67 -20.72
N THR A 42 -20.10 12.90 -19.58
CA THR A 42 -21.56 12.87 -19.48
C THR A 42 -22.20 14.26 -19.49
N GLY A 43 -21.40 15.31 -19.26
CA GLY A 43 -21.89 16.69 -19.12
C GLY A 43 -22.51 16.97 -17.74
N ARG A 44 -22.48 16.01 -16.80
CA ARG A 44 -23.10 16.15 -15.48
C ARG A 44 -22.25 16.99 -14.55
N ASP A 45 -22.88 17.94 -13.90
CA ASP A 45 -22.31 18.68 -12.78
C ASP A 45 -22.66 17.96 -11.47
N TYR A 46 -21.64 17.52 -10.74
CA TYR A 46 -21.80 16.84 -9.45
C TYR A 46 -21.85 17.83 -8.27
N ALA A 47 -21.43 19.10 -8.45
CA ALA A 47 -21.45 20.05 -7.35
C ALA A 47 -22.85 20.48 -6.98
N ARG A 48 -23.16 20.56 -5.68
CA ARG A 48 -24.37 21.23 -5.16
C ARG A 48 -24.01 22.34 -4.22
N GLY A 49 -24.58 23.47 -4.52
CA GLY A 49 -24.34 24.68 -3.75
C GLY A 49 -22.87 25.08 -3.78
N THR A 50 -22.51 26.01 -2.94
CA THR A 50 -21.12 26.41 -2.75
C THR A 50 -20.45 25.47 -1.74
N ALA A 51 -19.39 24.79 -2.15
CA ALA A 51 -18.62 23.91 -1.28
C ALA A 51 -17.45 24.65 -0.66
N ARG A 52 -17.20 24.37 0.61
CA ARG A 52 -15.95 24.73 1.30
C ARG A 52 -14.85 23.82 0.77
N GLU A 53 -13.64 24.38 0.62
CA GLU A 53 -12.53 23.60 0.09
C GLU A 53 -11.78 22.82 1.17
N PHE A 54 -11.78 23.35 2.41
CA PHE A 54 -11.11 22.77 3.56
C PHE A 54 -11.75 23.19 4.88
N ALA A 55 -11.40 22.48 5.93
CA ALA A 55 -11.73 22.83 7.30
C ALA A 55 -10.63 22.34 8.24
N PHE A 56 -10.30 23.11 9.27
CA PHE A 56 -9.38 22.68 10.34
C PHE A 56 -9.57 23.54 11.59
N ALA A 57 -9.12 23.06 12.74
CA ALA A 57 -9.06 23.86 13.95
C ALA A 57 -7.65 24.48 14.10
N ALA A 58 -7.60 25.78 14.41
CA ALA A 58 -6.39 26.51 14.78
C ALA A 58 -6.53 26.98 16.23
N ASN A 59 -5.70 26.46 17.13
CA ASN A 59 -5.82 26.67 18.59
C ASN A 59 -7.25 26.40 19.12
N GLY A 60 -7.91 25.36 18.61
CA GLY A 60 -9.27 24.97 18.98
C GLY A 60 -10.40 25.76 18.30
N GLN A 61 -10.08 26.80 17.54
CA GLN A 61 -11.08 27.52 16.73
C GLN A 61 -11.20 26.88 15.34
N MET A 62 -12.39 26.40 14.98
CA MET A 62 -12.67 25.89 13.63
C MET A 62 -12.61 27.01 12.61
N LEU A 63 -11.82 26.80 11.57
CA LEU A 63 -11.67 27.65 10.41
C LEU A 63 -12.03 26.86 9.15
N THR A 64 -12.62 27.54 8.20
CA THR A 64 -13.00 26.98 6.90
C THR A 64 -12.58 27.96 5.81
N THR A 65 -12.77 27.60 4.56
CA THR A 65 -12.52 28.52 3.43
C THR A 65 -13.22 29.88 3.58
N ASP A 66 -14.35 29.92 4.32
CA ASP A 66 -15.12 31.15 4.54
C ASP A 66 -14.42 32.18 5.44
N ASP A 67 -13.44 31.73 6.23
CA ASP A 67 -12.66 32.56 7.15
C ASP A 67 -11.43 33.20 6.47
N PHE A 68 -11.25 32.95 5.16
CA PHE A 68 -10.15 33.44 4.36
C PHE A 68 -10.64 34.24 3.15
N VAL A 69 -9.86 35.22 2.75
CA VAL A 69 -10.11 36.00 1.54
C VAL A 69 -9.06 35.70 0.47
N LEU A 70 -9.51 35.61 -0.76
CA LEU A 70 -8.64 35.40 -1.92
C LEU A 70 -7.77 36.62 -2.15
N GLN A 71 -6.45 36.42 -2.21
CA GLN A 71 -5.46 37.45 -2.56
C GLN A 71 -5.11 37.38 -4.05
N SER A 72 -4.74 36.20 -4.54
CA SER A 72 -4.32 36.02 -5.92
C SER A 72 -4.44 34.57 -6.37
N VAL A 73 -4.37 34.38 -7.70
CA VAL A 73 -4.31 33.06 -8.35
C VAL A 73 -3.11 33.03 -9.28
N ALA A 74 -2.13 32.19 -8.97
CA ALA A 74 -1.03 31.86 -9.86
C ALA A 74 -1.45 30.69 -10.78
N ARG A 75 -1.12 30.77 -12.07
CA ARG A 75 -1.53 29.81 -13.09
C ARG A 75 -0.33 29.29 -13.86
N TYR A 76 -0.30 27.97 -13.98
CA TYR A 76 0.67 27.23 -14.79
C TYR A 76 -0.09 26.33 -15.78
N PRO A 77 0.54 25.74 -16.79
CA PRO A 77 -0.17 24.92 -17.79
C PRO A 77 -1.05 23.78 -17.20
N GLN A 78 -0.61 23.20 -16.08
CA GLN A 78 -1.28 22.07 -15.43
C GLN A 78 -1.52 22.29 -13.93
N GLU A 79 -1.32 23.49 -13.42
CA GLU A 79 -1.44 23.77 -11.98
C GLU A 79 -2.01 25.16 -11.74
N ALA A 80 -2.91 25.28 -10.78
CA ALA A 80 -3.36 26.53 -10.19
C ALA A 80 -2.95 26.57 -8.72
N ILE A 81 -2.43 27.72 -8.27
CA ILE A 81 -2.16 27.99 -6.85
C ILE A 81 -3.03 29.16 -6.44
N VAL A 82 -3.88 28.93 -5.47
CA VAL A 82 -4.82 29.93 -4.95
C VAL A 82 -4.31 30.41 -3.60
N HIS A 83 -3.94 31.68 -3.51
CA HIS A 83 -3.42 32.30 -2.29
C HIS A 83 -4.57 32.90 -1.49
N LEU A 84 -4.79 32.37 -0.30
CA LEU A 84 -5.84 32.78 0.64
C LEU A 84 -5.21 33.32 1.92
N GLU A 85 -5.79 34.37 2.49
CA GLU A 85 -5.30 34.97 3.73
C GLU A 85 -6.40 35.22 4.77
N SER A 86 -6.02 35.03 6.02
CA SER A 86 -6.70 35.50 7.21
C SER A 86 -5.74 36.32 8.07
N PRO A 87 -6.15 36.93 9.18
CA PRO A 87 -5.26 37.73 10.02
C PRO A 87 -4.03 36.98 10.56
N LEU A 88 -4.12 35.67 10.76
CA LEU A 88 -3.06 34.85 11.38
C LEU A 88 -2.42 33.83 10.45
N LEU A 89 -3.16 33.39 9.43
CA LEU A 89 -2.78 32.30 8.56
C LEU A 89 -2.84 32.70 7.10
N ALA A 90 -1.92 32.17 6.28
CA ALA A 90 -2.09 32.13 4.84
C ALA A 90 -2.13 30.68 4.35
N ILE A 91 -2.85 30.44 3.26
CA ILE A 91 -3.00 29.13 2.65
C ILE A 91 -2.71 29.22 1.17
N ASP A 92 -1.78 28.38 0.70
CA ASP A 92 -1.62 28.10 -0.70
C ASP A 92 -2.38 26.82 -1.02
N LEU A 93 -3.48 26.96 -1.76
CA LEU A 93 -4.33 25.87 -2.18
C LEU A 93 -3.93 25.46 -3.60
N HIS A 94 -3.38 24.28 -3.75
CA HIS A 94 -2.87 23.75 -5.00
C HIS A 94 -3.90 22.84 -5.67
N PHE A 95 -4.06 23.03 -6.99
CA PHE A 95 -4.84 22.16 -7.88
C PHE A 95 -3.97 21.76 -9.06
N ARG A 96 -3.69 20.48 -9.22
CA ARG A 96 -2.92 19.94 -10.33
C ARG A 96 -3.79 19.04 -11.20
N ILE A 97 -3.84 19.36 -12.51
CA ILE A 97 -4.56 18.61 -13.54
C ILE A 97 -3.59 17.86 -14.45
N TYR A 98 -3.96 16.67 -14.86
CA TYR A 98 -3.13 15.83 -15.72
C TYR A 98 -3.70 15.76 -17.12
N ALA A 99 -2.86 15.90 -18.15
CA ALA A 99 -3.31 15.90 -19.56
C ALA A 99 -3.69 14.49 -20.05
N ASP A 100 -3.08 13.46 -19.50
CA ASP A 100 -3.21 12.07 -19.90
C ASP A 100 -4.04 11.20 -18.95
N HIS A 101 -4.51 11.80 -17.84
CA HIS A 101 -5.34 11.12 -16.84
C HIS A 101 -6.58 11.94 -16.46
N PRO A 102 -7.73 11.29 -16.20
CA PRO A 102 -8.94 11.97 -15.75
C PRO A 102 -8.86 12.37 -14.27
N VAL A 103 -7.76 13.02 -13.85
CA VAL A 103 -7.44 13.26 -12.44
C VAL A 103 -7.19 14.73 -12.17
N LEU A 104 -7.82 15.23 -11.11
CA LEU A 104 -7.51 16.50 -10.45
C LEU A 104 -7.00 16.20 -9.04
N ARG A 105 -5.76 16.60 -8.74
CA ARG A 105 -5.09 16.43 -7.43
C ARG A 105 -5.05 17.75 -6.67
N LYS A 106 -5.19 17.69 -5.34
CA LYS A 106 -5.28 18.86 -4.45
C LYS A 106 -4.51 18.65 -3.16
N TRP A 107 -3.84 19.72 -2.67
CA TRP A 107 -3.23 19.80 -1.34
C TRP A 107 -3.18 21.23 -0.86
N LEU A 108 -2.87 21.44 0.43
CA LEU A 108 -2.71 22.74 1.07
C LEU A 108 -1.27 22.93 1.55
N ILE A 109 -0.79 24.20 1.54
CA ILE A 109 0.32 24.64 2.35
C ILE A 109 -0.20 25.73 3.29
N ILE A 110 -0.13 25.49 4.60
CA ILE A 110 -0.65 26.38 5.65
C ILE A 110 0.54 27.09 6.28
N HIS A 111 0.53 28.42 6.27
CA HIS A 111 1.60 29.26 6.79
C HIS A 111 1.13 29.99 8.05
N ASN A 112 1.91 29.93 9.14
CA ASN A 112 1.70 30.78 10.30
C ASN A 112 2.33 32.15 10.06
N ARG A 113 1.52 33.17 9.78
CA ARG A 113 1.93 34.57 9.60
C ARG A 113 1.80 35.42 10.89
N GLY A 114 1.24 34.81 11.93
CA GLY A 114 1.09 35.45 13.25
C GLY A 114 2.41 35.54 14.01
N GLN A 115 2.32 36.11 15.21
CA GLN A 115 3.46 36.26 16.13
C GLN A 115 3.45 35.18 17.24
N THR A 116 2.48 34.30 17.25
CA THR A 116 2.31 33.23 18.24
C THR A 116 2.28 31.87 17.58
N THR A 117 2.62 30.86 18.34
CA THR A 117 2.50 29.45 17.92
C THR A 117 1.05 29.07 17.70
N ILE A 118 0.77 28.31 16.65
CA ILE A 118 -0.57 27.83 16.28
C ILE A 118 -0.53 26.30 16.24
N ALA A 119 -1.44 25.67 16.96
CA ALA A 119 -1.69 24.24 16.87
C ALA A 119 -2.83 23.97 15.88
N LEU A 120 -2.55 23.19 14.83
CA LEU A 120 -3.53 22.73 13.84
C LEU A 120 -4.02 21.34 14.25
N THR A 121 -5.33 21.17 14.34
CA THR A 121 -6.01 19.89 14.58
C THR A 121 -7.23 19.75 13.67
N ASP A 122 -7.90 18.62 13.69
CA ASP A 122 -9.16 18.38 12.94
C ASP A 122 -9.10 18.77 11.47
N LEU A 123 -7.99 18.47 10.81
CA LEU A 123 -7.68 19.01 9.49
C LEU A 123 -8.24 18.13 8.38
N ASP A 124 -9.15 18.72 7.59
CA ASP A 124 -9.66 18.24 6.30
C ASP A 124 -9.13 19.15 5.19
N TRP A 125 -8.35 18.61 4.27
CA TRP A 125 -7.82 19.39 3.12
C TRP A 125 -8.67 19.24 1.87
N GLU A 126 -9.60 18.29 1.85
CA GLU A 126 -10.60 18.16 0.79
C GLU A 126 -11.98 18.02 1.41
N VAL A 127 -12.85 18.95 1.09
CA VAL A 127 -14.26 18.88 1.45
C VAL A 127 -15.06 19.13 0.19
N VAL A 128 -15.84 18.14 -0.24
CA VAL A 128 -16.67 18.25 -1.44
C VAL A 128 -18.13 18.00 -1.10
N ASN A 129 -18.99 18.94 -1.54
CA ASN A 129 -20.43 18.75 -1.54
C ASN A 129 -20.84 18.30 -2.91
N LEU A 130 -21.14 17.03 -3.04
CA LEU A 130 -21.47 16.42 -4.31
C LEU A 130 -22.89 15.91 -4.31
N LEU A 131 -23.53 16.10 -5.46
CA LEU A 131 -24.80 15.51 -5.73
C LEU A 131 -24.63 14.23 -6.48
N VAL A 132 -25.11 13.22 -5.86
CA VAL A 132 -25.60 12.08 -6.59
C VAL A 132 -27.09 12.02 -6.35
N ASP A 133 -27.90 12.17 -7.41
CA ASP A 133 -29.33 12.03 -7.28
C ASP A 133 -29.66 10.60 -6.86
N THR A 134 -29.95 10.42 -5.58
CA THR A 134 -30.58 9.24 -4.99
C THR A 134 -30.16 7.84 -5.41
N PRO A 135 -30.06 7.00 -4.44
CA PRO A 135 -29.03 6.98 -3.47
C PRO A 135 -27.75 6.49 -4.13
N ALA A 136 -26.80 7.37 -4.25
CA ALA A 136 -25.47 6.94 -4.64
C ALA A 136 -25.01 5.87 -3.69
N THR A 137 -24.49 4.83 -4.23
CA THR A 137 -23.73 3.88 -3.45
C THR A 137 -22.31 4.43 -3.33
N ALA A 138 -21.93 4.80 -2.11
CA ALA A 138 -20.54 5.05 -1.80
C ALA A 138 -19.90 3.73 -1.39
N GLU A 139 -18.90 3.29 -2.14
CA GLU A 139 -18.17 2.05 -1.90
C GLU A 139 -16.72 2.35 -1.60
N ALA A 140 -16.29 2.09 -0.36
CA ALA A 140 -14.89 2.20 0.01
C ALA A 140 -14.13 0.98 -0.51
N TRP A 141 -13.10 1.24 -1.30
CA TRP A 141 -12.16 0.22 -1.77
C TRP A 141 -11.02 0.15 -0.79
N THR A 142 -11.13 -0.82 0.07
CA THR A 142 -10.21 -1.03 1.17
C THR A 142 -9.19 -2.10 0.84
N ASP A 143 -8.20 -2.17 1.68
CA ASP A 143 -7.21 -3.23 1.68
C ASP A 143 -7.77 -4.60 1.98
N TYR A 144 -8.94 -4.66 2.61
CA TYR A 144 -9.51 -5.92 3.04
C TYR A 144 -10.72 -6.31 2.23
N PHE A 145 -11.67 -5.39 2.01
CA PHE A 145 -12.92 -5.68 1.32
C PHE A 145 -13.56 -4.38 0.85
N SER A 146 -14.26 -4.42 -0.28
CA SER A 146 -15.15 -3.32 -0.63
C SER A 146 -16.27 -3.20 0.40
N ARG A 147 -16.51 -1.99 0.87
CA ARG A 147 -17.62 -1.64 1.77
C ARG A 147 -18.60 -0.73 1.07
N ARG A 148 -19.88 -1.02 1.23
CA ARG A 148 -20.92 -0.07 0.82
C ARG A 148 -21.35 0.78 2.00
N ALA A 149 -21.09 2.07 1.94
CA ALA A 149 -21.61 3.04 2.89
C ALA A 149 -23.06 3.36 2.56
N LYS A 150 -24.00 2.97 3.42
CA LYS A 150 -25.42 3.32 3.30
C LYS A 150 -25.75 4.41 4.31
N SER A 151 -26.18 5.57 3.84
CA SER A 151 -27.00 6.58 4.53
C SER A 151 -26.63 7.05 5.96
N VAL A 152 -25.43 6.82 6.46
CA VAL A 152 -24.96 7.24 7.79
C VAL A 152 -23.56 7.83 7.63
N ILE A 153 -23.14 8.68 8.55
CA ILE A 153 -21.73 9.11 8.63
C ILE A 153 -20.87 7.87 8.80
N VAL A 154 -19.94 7.66 7.90
CA VAL A 154 -18.99 6.54 7.95
C VAL A 154 -17.59 7.14 7.93
N THR A 155 -16.83 6.91 8.98
CA THR A 155 -15.40 7.21 9.03
C THR A 155 -14.65 5.99 8.55
N MET A 156 -13.70 6.20 7.64
CA MET A 156 -12.90 5.16 7.00
C MET A 156 -11.44 5.60 6.94
N ASP A 157 -10.56 4.65 7.03
CA ASP A 157 -9.10 4.80 6.85
C ASP A 157 -8.63 4.18 5.51
N ASP A 158 -9.54 4.02 4.58
CA ASP A 158 -9.28 3.51 3.24
C ASP A 158 -8.59 4.54 2.36
N CYS A 159 -7.84 4.10 1.35
CA CYS A 159 -7.13 5.01 0.45
C CYS A 159 -8.00 5.55 -0.70
N ALA A 160 -9.10 4.88 -1.05
CA ALA A 160 -9.98 5.30 -2.14
C ALA A 160 -11.46 5.02 -1.84
N LEU A 161 -12.32 5.93 -2.30
CA LEU A 161 -13.77 5.82 -2.24
C LEU A 161 -14.34 5.96 -3.65
N VAL A 162 -15.18 5.02 -4.04
CA VAL A 162 -15.97 5.08 -5.26
C VAL A 162 -17.37 5.59 -4.91
N VAL A 163 -17.78 6.67 -5.54
CA VAL A 163 -19.15 7.17 -5.49
C VAL A 163 -19.79 6.90 -6.85
N ASN A 164 -20.76 5.99 -6.89
CA ASN A 164 -21.36 5.50 -8.12
C ASN A 164 -22.86 5.76 -8.16
N ASP A 165 -23.35 6.23 -9.30
CA ASP A 165 -24.77 6.25 -9.65
C ASP A 165 -25.09 5.02 -10.50
N ASP A 166 -25.50 3.92 -9.85
CA ASP A 166 -25.80 2.64 -10.49
C ASP A 166 -26.83 2.72 -11.62
N LYS A 167 -27.72 3.74 -11.57
CA LYS A 167 -28.76 3.91 -12.59
C LYS A 167 -28.24 4.55 -13.87
N ARG A 168 -27.21 5.38 -13.74
CA ARG A 168 -26.64 6.13 -14.87
C ARG A 168 -25.35 5.53 -15.38
N GLY A 169 -24.70 4.66 -14.58
CA GLY A 169 -23.38 4.11 -14.91
C GLY A 169 -22.31 5.17 -14.92
N GLU A 170 -22.35 6.13 -14.01
CA GLU A 170 -21.38 7.19 -13.88
C GLU A 170 -21.09 7.53 -12.43
N GLY A 171 -19.96 8.18 -12.17
CA GLY A 171 -19.59 8.57 -10.83
C GLY A 171 -18.20 9.19 -10.77
N PHE A 172 -17.60 9.10 -9.61
CA PHE A 172 -16.21 9.51 -9.41
C PHE A 172 -15.54 8.67 -8.33
N ILE A 173 -14.22 8.59 -8.42
CA ILE A 173 -13.36 8.07 -7.36
C ILE A 173 -12.73 9.28 -6.68
N ILE A 174 -12.69 9.27 -5.34
CA ILE A 174 -11.90 10.19 -4.55
C ILE A 174 -10.93 9.41 -3.69
N ALA A 175 -9.67 9.83 -3.64
CA ALA A 175 -8.61 9.10 -2.96
C ALA A 175 -7.71 10.03 -2.16
N THR A 176 -7.04 9.47 -1.14
CA THR A 176 -6.15 10.18 -0.25
C THR A 176 -4.74 9.60 -0.32
N GLU A 177 -3.74 10.48 -0.24
CA GLU A 177 -2.33 10.14 -0.13
C GLU A 177 -1.80 10.32 1.31
N ALA A 178 -2.68 10.46 2.29
CA ALA A 178 -2.27 10.51 3.69
C ALA A 178 -1.70 9.16 4.13
N PRO A 179 -0.65 9.17 4.96
CA PRO A 179 0.00 7.94 5.39
C PRO A 179 -0.87 7.16 6.39
N GLY A 180 -0.90 5.86 6.23
CA GLY A 180 -1.39 4.80 7.11
C GLY A 180 -2.44 5.20 8.13
N PRO A 181 -2.08 5.15 9.42
CA PRO A 181 -3.04 5.40 10.50
C PRO A 181 -3.47 6.87 10.62
N MET A 182 -2.82 7.77 9.87
CA MET A 182 -3.15 9.20 9.89
C MET A 182 -4.27 9.56 8.94
N LYS A 183 -4.63 8.71 7.99
CA LYS A 183 -5.66 9.00 6.99
C LYS A 183 -7.07 8.82 7.56
N ARG A 184 -7.95 9.73 7.15
CA ARG A 184 -9.37 9.68 7.45
C ARG A 184 -10.19 10.10 6.23
N MET A 185 -11.25 9.36 5.99
CA MET A 185 -12.23 9.67 4.98
C MET A 185 -13.63 9.61 5.63
N GLU A 186 -14.41 10.65 5.50
CA GLU A 186 -15.77 10.71 6.01
C GLU A 186 -16.77 10.92 4.88
N VAL A 187 -17.82 10.12 4.90
CA VAL A 187 -18.97 10.25 4.02
C VAL A 187 -20.17 10.58 4.86
N TYR A 188 -20.70 11.78 4.70
CA TYR A 188 -21.90 12.21 5.41
C TYR A 188 -23.16 11.71 4.72
N ALA A 189 -24.25 11.65 5.51
CA ALA A 189 -25.51 11.06 5.12
C ALA A 189 -25.94 11.40 3.69
N GLN A 190 -26.35 10.38 2.94
CA GLN A 190 -26.81 10.47 1.57
C GLN A 190 -25.74 10.81 0.52
N GLY A 191 -24.44 10.70 0.87
CA GLY A 191 -23.35 11.00 -0.05
C GLY A 191 -23.24 12.48 -0.43
N SER A 192 -23.92 13.38 0.31
CA SER A 192 -23.96 14.80 -0.02
C SER A 192 -22.67 15.53 0.32
N GLN A 193 -21.88 15.01 1.24
CA GLN A 193 -20.58 15.57 1.61
C GLN A 193 -19.56 14.48 1.84
N ILE A 194 -18.35 14.68 1.34
CA ILE A 194 -17.19 13.85 1.59
C ILE A 194 -16.07 14.74 2.10
N ALA A 195 -15.41 14.33 3.17
CA ALA A 195 -14.25 15.00 3.72
C ALA A 195 -13.06 14.04 3.78
N LEU A 196 -11.92 14.49 3.27
CA LEU A 196 -10.63 13.80 3.39
C LEU A 196 -9.72 14.62 4.28
N GLY A 197 -9.21 13.97 5.32
CA GLY A 197 -8.39 14.63 6.32
C GLY A 197 -7.49 13.69 7.07
N TYR A 198 -6.88 14.22 8.11
CA TYR A 198 -6.15 13.43 9.07
C TYR A 198 -7.07 12.89 10.16
N ASN A 199 -6.63 11.81 10.80
CA ASN A 199 -7.38 11.13 11.83
C ASN A 199 -7.63 12.04 13.05
N ARG A 200 -8.83 11.91 13.64
CA ARG A 200 -9.31 12.63 14.85
C ARG A 200 -9.47 11.71 16.05
N ASP A 201 -9.33 10.40 15.85
CA ASP A 201 -9.60 9.42 16.90
C ASP A 201 -8.47 9.35 17.92
N ASP A 202 -8.81 8.90 19.12
CA ASP A 202 -7.91 8.86 20.30
C ASP A 202 -6.61 8.07 20.08
N GLU A 203 -6.54 7.22 19.05
CA GLU A 203 -5.38 6.36 18.81
C GLU A 203 -4.27 7.04 18.00
N THR A 204 -4.62 7.90 17.03
CA THR A 204 -3.65 8.57 16.15
C THR A 204 -4.12 9.98 15.80
N ILE A 205 -4.41 10.78 16.81
CA ILE A 205 -4.87 12.16 16.61
C ILE A 205 -3.81 12.95 15.86
N PHE A 206 -4.25 13.65 14.83
CA PHE A 206 -3.42 14.62 14.13
C PHE A 206 -3.26 15.89 14.92
N GLU A 207 -2.04 16.33 15.06
CA GLU A 207 -1.67 17.67 15.52
C GLU A 207 -0.44 18.13 14.73
N ARG A 208 -0.43 19.42 14.37
CA ARG A 208 0.76 20.10 13.83
C ARG A 208 0.90 21.45 14.51
N ILE A 209 2.04 21.67 15.13
CA ILE A 209 2.34 22.91 15.86
C ILE A 209 3.25 23.76 15.00
N LEU A 210 2.81 24.97 14.63
CA LEU A 210 3.55 25.91 13.78
C LEU A 210 4.00 27.11 14.61
N ALA A 211 5.31 27.32 14.76
CA ALA A 211 5.85 28.56 15.26
C ALA A 211 5.64 29.71 14.26
N PRO A 212 5.82 30.96 14.66
CA PRO A 212 5.80 32.11 13.74
C PRO A 212 6.72 31.90 12.53
N GLY A 213 6.18 32.06 11.33
CA GLY A 213 6.91 31.87 10.07
C GLY A 213 7.06 30.43 9.60
N GLU A 214 6.64 29.42 10.37
CA GLU A 214 6.64 28.04 9.93
C GLU A 214 5.43 27.73 9.02
N GLN A 215 5.59 26.70 8.22
CA GLN A 215 4.56 26.20 7.31
C GLN A 215 4.38 24.70 7.43
N PHE A 216 3.21 24.21 7.01
CA PHE A 216 2.89 22.79 6.92
C PHE A 216 2.22 22.48 5.59
N GLN A 217 2.72 21.48 4.86
CA GLN A 217 2.08 20.94 3.68
C GLN A 217 1.28 19.69 4.06
N THR A 218 0.00 19.66 3.69
CA THR A 218 -0.87 18.49 3.87
C THR A 218 -0.48 17.36 2.93
N ALA A 219 -0.98 16.16 3.21
CA ALA A 219 -1.09 15.14 2.19
C ALA A 219 -1.95 15.64 1.02
N ALA A 220 -1.87 14.99 -0.12
CA ALA A 220 -2.74 15.28 -1.25
C ALA A 220 -3.96 14.35 -1.27
N SER A 221 -4.99 14.82 -1.97
CA SER A 221 -6.13 14.02 -2.45
C SER A 221 -6.22 14.12 -3.95
N PHE A 222 -6.96 13.21 -4.59
CA PHE A 222 -7.30 13.35 -5.99
C PHE A 222 -8.72 12.84 -6.29
N ILE A 223 -9.33 13.43 -7.32
CA ILE A 223 -10.66 13.06 -7.80
C ILE A 223 -10.55 12.64 -9.25
N LEU A 224 -11.27 11.56 -9.60
CA LEU A 224 -11.34 10.96 -10.92
C LEU A 224 -12.81 10.66 -11.27
N PRO A 225 -13.47 11.44 -12.15
CA PRO A 225 -14.81 11.12 -12.63
C PRO A 225 -14.77 10.02 -13.69
N PHE A 226 -15.85 9.29 -13.81
CA PHE A 226 -16.00 8.23 -14.80
C PHE A 226 -17.41 8.12 -15.39
N GLU A 227 -17.48 7.53 -16.57
CA GLU A 227 -18.67 6.98 -17.18
C GLU A 227 -18.41 5.50 -17.45
N ASN A 228 -18.90 4.64 -16.57
CA ASN A 228 -18.79 3.18 -16.66
C ASN A 228 -19.81 2.55 -15.72
N PRO A 229 -20.68 1.63 -16.19
CA PRO A 229 -21.63 0.92 -15.34
C PRO A 229 -20.98 -0.05 -14.36
N ILE A 230 -19.68 -0.35 -14.56
CA ILE A 230 -18.89 -1.25 -13.72
C ILE A 230 -17.75 -0.44 -13.08
N PRO A 231 -17.93 0.07 -11.84
CA PRO A 231 -16.89 0.87 -11.18
C PRO A 231 -15.55 0.13 -11.02
N GLN A 232 -15.60 -1.20 -10.99
CA GLN A 232 -14.43 -2.04 -10.92
C GLN A 232 -13.46 -1.82 -12.11
N ASP A 233 -13.98 -1.67 -13.31
CA ASP A 233 -13.18 -1.40 -14.51
C ASP A 233 -12.47 -0.04 -14.41
N VAL A 234 -13.05 0.89 -13.66
CA VAL A 234 -12.45 2.21 -13.45
C VAL A 234 -11.27 2.12 -12.47
N ILE A 235 -11.41 1.32 -11.41
CA ILE A 235 -10.31 1.04 -10.46
C ILE A 235 -9.19 0.28 -11.18
N ASP A 236 -9.51 -0.77 -11.91
CA ASP A 236 -8.53 -1.60 -12.62
C ASP A 236 -7.94 -0.90 -13.87
N GLY A 237 -8.57 0.16 -14.33
CA GLY A 237 -8.18 0.92 -15.51
C GLY A 237 -7.59 2.31 -15.19
N PRO A 238 -8.38 3.39 -15.34
CA PRO A 238 -7.88 4.77 -15.21
C PRO A 238 -7.22 5.07 -13.85
N TYR A 239 -7.80 4.56 -12.75
CA TYR A 239 -7.23 4.73 -11.41
C TYR A 239 -5.87 4.02 -11.30
N ALA A 240 -5.80 2.75 -11.64
CA ALA A 240 -4.56 1.97 -11.57
C ALA A 240 -3.44 2.58 -12.44
N ARG A 241 -3.78 3.08 -13.64
CA ARG A 241 -2.82 3.77 -14.52
C ARG A 241 -2.27 5.04 -13.87
N PHE A 242 -3.13 5.84 -13.24
CA PHE A 242 -2.70 7.05 -12.55
C PHE A 242 -1.79 6.73 -11.36
N VAL A 243 -2.19 5.80 -10.49
CA VAL A 243 -1.39 5.36 -9.34
C VAL A 243 -0.03 4.84 -9.79
N THR A 244 0.01 4.01 -10.82
CA THR A 244 1.24 3.47 -11.39
C THR A 244 2.17 4.57 -11.91
N ALA A 245 1.62 5.54 -12.66
CA ALA A 245 2.43 6.57 -13.32
C ALA A 245 2.91 7.67 -12.38
N HIS A 246 2.15 8.00 -11.34
CA HIS A 246 2.38 9.21 -10.55
C HIS A 246 2.57 8.98 -9.04
N LEU A 247 2.14 7.83 -8.51
CA LEU A 247 2.19 7.53 -7.08
C LEU A 247 3.01 6.27 -6.75
N THR A 248 3.79 5.77 -7.71
CA THR A 248 4.63 4.57 -7.55
C THR A 248 6.05 4.88 -7.99
N VAL A 249 7.02 4.71 -7.09
CA VAL A 249 8.45 4.93 -7.40
C VAL A 249 9.15 3.67 -7.91
N CYS A 250 8.59 2.49 -7.62
CA CYS A 250 9.17 1.22 -8.04
C CYS A 250 8.92 0.95 -9.53
N ASP A 251 10.01 0.83 -10.29
CA ASP A 251 9.93 0.25 -11.62
C ASP A 251 9.76 -1.27 -11.51
N VAL A 252 8.68 -1.79 -12.06
CA VAL A 252 8.38 -3.22 -12.08
C VAL A 252 9.53 -4.06 -12.64
N ALA A 253 10.30 -3.53 -13.60
CA ALA A 253 11.44 -4.22 -14.20
C ALA A 253 12.59 -4.47 -13.20
N GLN A 254 12.67 -3.69 -12.14
CA GLN A 254 13.72 -3.82 -11.11
C GLN A 254 13.36 -4.79 -10.00
N ALA A 255 12.07 -5.03 -9.74
CA ALA A 255 11.65 -5.96 -8.70
C ALA A 255 12.12 -7.40 -9.02
N PRO A 256 12.65 -8.17 -8.06
CA PRO A 256 12.98 -9.58 -8.28
C PRO A 256 11.73 -10.38 -8.58
N THR A 257 11.82 -11.38 -9.43
CA THR A 257 10.68 -12.27 -9.73
C THR A 257 10.48 -13.28 -8.62
N ILE A 258 11.58 -13.84 -8.12
CA ILE A 258 11.60 -14.89 -7.09
C ILE A 258 12.56 -14.47 -6.00
N THR A 259 12.05 -14.31 -4.80
CA THR A 259 12.83 -13.99 -3.59
C THR A 259 12.67 -15.10 -2.56
N ILE A 260 13.80 -15.58 -2.01
CA ILE A 260 13.83 -16.40 -0.80
C ILE A 260 14.16 -15.49 0.38
N ASN A 261 13.41 -15.65 1.48
CA ASN A 261 13.69 -14.97 2.75
C ASN A 261 13.90 -16.01 3.86
N THR A 262 14.80 -15.75 4.79
CA THR A 262 15.21 -16.73 5.82
C THR A 262 14.32 -16.73 7.05
N TRP A 263 13.33 -15.82 7.18
CA TRP A 263 12.55 -15.71 8.42
C TRP A 263 11.85 -17.00 8.81
N ILE A 264 11.13 -17.61 7.90
CA ILE A 264 10.46 -18.89 8.16
C ILE A 264 11.18 -20.01 7.39
N PRO A 265 11.57 -21.09 8.03
CA PRO A 265 11.34 -21.45 9.42
C PRO A 265 12.50 -21.13 10.38
N HIS A 266 13.54 -20.45 9.91
CA HIS A 266 14.78 -20.33 10.68
C HIS A 266 14.69 -19.35 11.83
N LEU A 267 13.84 -18.29 11.70
CA LEU A 267 13.74 -17.20 12.68
C LEU A 267 15.14 -16.61 12.96
N TYR A 268 15.49 -16.49 14.24
CA TYR A 268 16.82 -16.01 14.65
C TYR A 268 17.94 -17.08 14.56
N ASN A 269 17.63 -18.35 14.20
CA ASN A 269 18.58 -19.47 14.22
C ASN A 269 19.36 -19.63 12.92
N ILE A 270 19.72 -18.52 12.30
CA ILE A 270 20.58 -18.50 11.11
C ILE A 270 22.05 -18.46 11.51
N HIS A 271 22.89 -19.12 10.70
CA HIS A 271 24.34 -19.14 10.88
C HIS A 271 25.05 -19.43 9.53
N ARG A 272 26.35 -19.21 9.50
CA ARG A 272 27.16 -19.30 8.30
C ARG A 272 26.93 -20.57 7.46
N ALA A 273 27.08 -21.74 8.06
CA ALA A 273 26.98 -23.00 7.33
C ALA A 273 25.59 -23.23 6.72
N LEU A 274 24.52 -22.84 7.47
CA LEU A 274 23.16 -22.92 6.99
C LEU A 274 22.95 -22.00 5.77
N LEU A 275 23.32 -20.72 5.89
CA LEU A 275 23.06 -19.76 4.81
C LEU A 275 23.86 -20.10 3.53
N LEU A 276 25.10 -20.55 3.62
CA LEU A 276 25.86 -20.97 2.45
C LEU A 276 25.19 -22.15 1.73
N ALA A 277 24.74 -23.17 2.47
CA ALA A 277 24.03 -24.32 1.89
C ALA A 277 22.68 -23.91 1.26
N GLU A 278 21.91 -23.04 1.94
CA GLU A 278 20.64 -22.55 1.44
C GLU A 278 20.81 -21.69 0.17
N ILE A 279 21.83 -20.84 0.10
CA ILE A 279 22.17 -20.05 -1.07
C ILE A 279 22.49 -20.96 -2.27
N ASP A 280 23.25 -22.03 -2.07
CA ASP A 280 23.53 -22.99 -3.12
C ASP A 280 22.25 -23.65 -3.67
N ARG A 281 21.35 -24.06 -2.75
CA ARG A 281 20.04 -24.63 -3.14
C ARG A 281 19.12 -23.61 -3.82
N ALA A 282 19.11 -22.36 -3.34
CA ALA A 282 18.34 -21.26 -3.97
C ALA A 282 18.84 -20.99 -5.40
N ALA A 283 20.15 -21.03 -5.62
CA ALA A 283 20.73 -20.89 -6.96
C ALA A 283 20.30 -22.03 -7.91
N GLU A 284 20.27 -23.28 -7.43
CA GLU A 284 19.76 -24.42 -8.19
C GLU A 284 18.28 -24.26 -8.59
N LEU A 285 17.49 -23.59 -7.77
CA LEU A 285 16.09 -23.23 -8.07
C LEU A 285 15.95 -22.09 -9.07
N GLY A 286 17.01 -21.33 -9.29
CA GLY A 286 16.99 -20.14 -10.16
C GLY A 286 16.37 -18.93 -9.47
N VAL A 287 16.59 -18.74 -8.17
CA VAL A 287 16.13 -17.58 -7.40
C VAL A 287 16.85 -16.31 -7.83
N ASP A 288 16.16 -15.15 -7.81
CA ASP A 288 16.75 -13.86 -8.20
C ASP A 288 17.36 -13.09 -7.02
N ALA A 289 16.77 -13.27 -5.84
CA ALA A 289 17.22 -12.59 -4.63
C ALA A 289 17.17 -13.51 -3.41
N TYR A 290 18.20 -13.46 -2.60
CA TYR A 290 18.29 -14.15 -1.33
C TYR A 290 18.36 -13.12 -0.20
N GLN A 291 17.33 -13.06 0.63
CA GLN A 291 17.18 -12.07 1.69
C GLN A 291 17.40 -12.70 3.06
N VAL A 292 18.46 -12.28 3.72
CA VAL A 292 18.74 -12.65 5.11
C VAL A 292 17.90 -11.78 6.04
N ASP A 293 16.97 -12.41 6.75
CA ASP A 293 16.07 -11.76 7.70
C ASP A 293 16.75 -11.59 9.09
N ALA A 294 15.99 -11.30 10.14
CA ALA A 294 16.49 -11.06 11.49
C ALA A 294 17.39 -12.19 12.02
N GLY A 295 18.32 -11.84 12.91
CA GLY A 295 19.20 -12.81 13.59
C GLY A 295 20.66 -12.80 13.11
N TRP A 296 21.02 -12.00 12.13
CA TRP A 296 22.39 -11.87 11.63
C TRP A 296 23.28 -10.98 12.50
N TYR A 297 22.69 -10.07 13.26
CA TYR A 297 23.36 -9.08 14.09
C TYR A 297 23.65 -9.61 15.51
N HIS A 298 24.60 -8.99 16.17
CA HIS A 298 24.88 -9.25 17.59
C HIS A 298 23.85 -8.56 18.49
N ARG A 299 23.60 -7.26 18.25
CA ARG A 299 22.60 -6.45 18.94
C ARG A 299 21.81 -5.62 17.93
N MET A 300 20.49 -5.62 18.09
CA MET A 300 19.61 -4.75 17.34
C MET A 300 19.89 -3.29 17.75
N GLY A 301 20.12 -2.42 16.78
CA GLY A 301 20.54 -1.04 17.01
C GLY A 301 22.00 -0.80 16.71
N ASP A 302 22.91 -1.69 17.11
CA ASP A 302 24.35 -1.57 16.80
C ASP A 302 24.71 -2.04 15.39
N TRP A 303 23.94 -2.98 14.86
CA TRP A 303 23.98 -3.49 13.48
C TRP A 303 25.35 -4.03 13.06
N ASN A 304 26.04 -4.69 14.00
CA ASN A 304 27.25 -5.45 13.73
C ASN A 304 26.92 -6.94 13.59
N ALA A 305 27.53 -7.61 12.61
CA ALA A 305 27.35 -9.04 12.43
C ALA A 305 27.72 -9.84 13.68
N ASN A 306 26.90 -10.81 14.04
CA ASN A 306 27.18 -11.72 15.16
C ASN A 306 28.34 -12.67 14.76
N ARG A 307 29.52 -12.49 15.38
CA ARG A 307 30.71 -13.22 15.04
C ARG A 307 30.69 -14.69 15.48
N ASP A 308 29.87 -15.06 16.46
CA ASP A 308 29.65 -16.45 16.84
C ASP A 308 28.92 -17.23 15.75
N LYS A 309 28.00 -16.58 15.08
CA LYS A 309 27.21 -17.14 13.96
C LYS A 309 27.91 -17.00 12.61
N PHE A 310 28.60 -15.89 12.41
CA PHE A 310 29.25 -15.47 11.17
C PHE A 310 30.71 -15.05 11.45
N PRO A 311 31.63 -16.02 11.69
CA PRO A 311 33.02 -15.72 12.06
C PRO A 311 33.73 -14.80 11.03
N ASN A 312 33.43 -14.98 9.75
CA ASN A 312 34.02 -14.21 8.67
C ASN A 312 33.20 -12.94 8.32
N GLY A 313 32.13 -12.63 9.08
CA GLY A 313 31.19 -11.55 8.79
C GLY A 313 30.12 -11.94 7.77
N LEU A 314 29.24 -10.98 7.44
CA LEU A 314 28.22 -11.17 6.43
C LEU A 314 28.75 -10.93 5.00
N GLU A 315 29.92 -10.36 4.86
CA GLU A 315 30.59 -10.14 3.59
C GLU A 315 30.69 -11.44 2.79
N GLU A 316 31.10 -12.54 3.48
CA GLU A 316 31.17 -13.87 2.89
C GLU A 316 29.82 -14.37 2.34
N ILE A 317 28.74 -14.18 3.11
CA ILE A 317 27.39 -14.59 2.72
C ILE A 317 26.91 -13.79 1.50
N ALA A 318 27.11 -12.48 1.56
CA ALA A 318 26.73 -11.57 0.47
C ALA A 318 27.49 -11.86 -0.82
N GLU A 319 28.81 -12.10 -0.74
CA GLU A 319 29.64 -12.48 -1.88
C GLU A 319 29.23 -13.83 -2.46
N HIS A 320 28.91 -14.80 -1.60
CA HIS A 320 28.46 -16.13 -2.03
C HIS A 320 27.13 -16.05 -2.79
N ALA A 321 26.17 -15.25 -2.32
CA ALA A 321 24.91 -15.04 -3.04
C ALA A 321 25.14 -14.40 -4.42
N ARG A 322 25.95 -13.33 -4.48
CA ARG A 322 26.28 -12.65 -5.75
C ARG A 322 27.06 -13.57 -6.72
N ALA A 323 27.99 -14.36 -6.20
CA ALA A 323 28.72 -15.34 -7.02
C ALA A 323 27.81 -16.42 -7.65
N ARG A 324 26.62 -16.63 -7.09
CA ARG A 324 25.55 -17.49 -7.62
C ARG A 324 24.56 -16.76 -8.52
N GLY A 325 24.79 -15.47 -8.81
CA GLY A 325 23.92 -14.65 -9.66
C GLY A 325 22.67 -14.10 -8.98
N MET A 326 22.59 -14.19 -7.66
CA MET A 326 21.47 -13.65 -6.90
C MET A 326 21.81 -12.27 -6.30
N ARG A 327 20.79 -11.40 -6.21
CA ARG A 327 20.88 -10.19 -5.40
C ARG A 327 20.94 -10.55 -3.91
N PHE A 328 21.74 -9.83 -3.17
CA PHE A 328 21.80 -9.99 -1.71
C PHE A 328 20.83 -9.03 -1.03
N GLY A 329 19.89 -9.59 -0.25
CA GLY A 329 18.95 -8.84 0.56
C GLY A 329 19.26 -8.93 2.05
N LEU A 330 18.90 -7.89 2.80
CA LEU A 330 19.13 -7.83 4.24
C LEU A 330 17.97 -7.13 4.96
N TRP A 331 17.59 -7.69 6.10
CA TRP A 331 16.61 -7.11 7.03
C TRP A 331 17.26 -6.20 8.05
N LEU A 332 16.56 -5.13 8.45
CA LEU A 332 17.01 -4.19 9.46
C LEU A 332 15.80 -3.54 10.16
N ALA A 333 15.81 -3.48 11.50
CA ALA A 333 14.82 -2.69 12.23
C ALA A 333 15.22 -1.21 12.22
N VAL A 334 14.25 -0.33 11.97
CA VAL A 334 14.54 1.12 11.90
C VAL A 334 14.57 1.74 13.29
N ALA A 335 13.51 1.56 14.08
CA ALA A 335 13.36 2.27 15.34
C ALA A 335 13.53 1.38 16.59
N THR A 336 13.43 0.06 16.44
CA THR A 336 13.55 -0.87 17.57
C THR A 336 15.01 -1.23 17.84
N VAL A 337 15.43 -1.11 19.09
CA VAL A 337 16.80 -1.40 19.54
C VAL A 337 16.80 -2.31 20.77
N ASP A 338 17.84 -3.12 20.92
CA ASP A 338 18.10 -3.91 22.13
C ASP A 338 18.50 -2.97 23.29
N GLU A 339 17.93 -3.15 24.47
CA GLU A 339 18.27 -2.36 25.67
C GLU A 339 19.73 -2.55 26.12
N LEU A 340 20.40 -3.60 25.63
CA LEU A 340 21.82 -3.83 25.84
C LEU A 340 22.72 -3.30 24.70
N SER A 341 22.13 -2.70 23.66
CA SER A 341 22.89 -2.08 22.57
C SER A 341 23.69 -0.87 23.07
N GLN A 342 24.75 -0.54 22.35
CA GLN A 342 25.56 0.63 22.64
C GLN A 342 24.73 1.91 22.48
N VAL A 343 23.98 2.00 21.36
CA VAL A 343 23.16 3.20 21.05
C VAL A 343 22.10 3.47 22.13
N TYR A 344 21.45 2.44 22.66
CA TYR A 344 20.45 2.62 23.71
C TYR A 344 21.07 3.17 25.00
N ARG A 345 22.26 2.66 25.39
CA ARG A 345 22.93 3.05 26.63
C ARG A 345 23.62 4.41 26.55
N GLU A 346 24.14 4.76 25.38
CA GLU A 346 24.88 6.02 25.18
C GLU A 346 23.95 7.19 24.85
N HIS A 347 22.76 6.94 24.33
CA HIS A 347 21.82 7.96 23.88
C HIS A 347 20.40 7.77 24.46
N PRO A 348 20.26 7.79 25.81
CA PRO A 348 18.94 7.70 26.44
C PRO A 348 18.01 8.86 26.05
N GLU A 349 18.57 10.00 25.64
CA GLU A 349 17.83 11.17 25.16
C GLU A 349 17.10 10.97 23.84
N TRP A 350 17.37 9.88 23.12
CA TRP A 350 16.69 9.55 21.85
C TRP A 350 15.55 8.56 22.01
N ILE A 351 15.37 8.00 23.21
CA ILE A 351 14.36 6.98 23.48
C ILE A 351 12.96 7.59 23.39
N ALA A 352 12.06 6.92 22.69
CA ALA A 352 10.65 7.27 22.71
C ALA A 352 10.05 6.90 24.07
N LEU A 353 9.37 7.84 24.71
CA LEU A 353 8.80 7.68 26.04
C LEU A 353 7.26 7.54 25.96
N ASN A 354 6.70 6.72 26.83
CA ASN A 354 5.27 6.59 27.05
C ASN A 354 4.74 7.68 27.99
N GLN A 355 3.44 7.68 28.27
CA GLN A 355 2.75 8.64 29.18
C GLN A 355 3.34 8.68 30.60
N ARG A 356 4.01 7.62 31.04
CA ARG A 356 4.62 7.53 32.39
C ARG A 356 6.07 8.02 32.40
N GLY A 357 6.59 8.43 31.23
CA GLY A 357 8.00 8.79 31.07
C GLY A 357 8.95 7.58 31.00
N GLU A 358 8.41 6.39 30.77
CA GLU A 358 9.17 5.16 30.61
C GLU A 358 9.45 4.88 29.12
N PRO A 359 10.50 4.13 28.77
CA PRO A 359 10.75 3.73 27.38
C PRO A 359 9.55 3.01 26.77
N ASN A 360 9.16 3.39 25.56
CA ASN A 360 8.23 2.62 24.75
C ASN A 360 8.89 1.29 24.40
N ARG A 361 8.28 0.19 24.86
CA ARG A 361 8.81 -1.17 24.66
C ARG A 361 8.14 -1.86 23.51
N HIS A 362 8.94 -2.55 22.74
CA HIS A 362 8.47 -3.45 21.70
C HIS A 362 8.17 -4.84 22.29
N PRO A 363 7.26 -5.64 21.71
CA PRO A 363 6.96 -6.99 22.19
C PRO A 363 8.13 -7.98 22.13
N VAL A 364 9.18 -7.69 21.36
CA VAL A 364 10.42 -8.46 21.46
C VAL A 364 11.05 -8.16 22.82
N PRO A 365 11.20 -9.15 23.71
CA PRO A 365 11.70 -8.92 25.07
C PRO A 365 13.07 -8.24 25.06
N GLY A 366 13.25 -7.26 25.95
CA GLY A 366 14.52 -6.53 26.11
C GLY A 366 14.79 -5.53 24.98
N THR A 367 13.76 -5.09 24.26
CA THR A 367 13.89 -4.04 23.25
C THR A 367 13.03 -2.83 23.57
N ALA A 368 13.46 -1.67 23.07
CA ALA A 368 12.77 -0.40 23.19
C ALA A 368 12.74 0.34 21.85
N THR A 369 11.90 1.35 21.76
CA THR A 369 11.75 2.16 20.54
C THR A 369 12.53 3.47 20.66
N MET A 370 13.34 3.79 19.66
CA MET A 370 13.99 5.09 19.50
C MET A 370 13.08 6.02 18.67
N CYS A 371 13.10 7.30 18.97
CA CYS A 371 12.29 8.27 18.25
C CYS A 371 13.03 8.82 17.02
N LEU A 372 12.46 8.65 15.83
CA LEU A 372 13.04 9.19 14.60
C LEU A 372 13.03 10.74 14.55
N ASP A 373 12.19 11.38 15.36
CA ASP A 373 12.17 12.84 15.45
C ASP A 373 13.11 13.38 16.55
N SER A 374 14.25 12.71 16.71
CA SER A 374 15.36 13.05 17.61
C SER A 374 16.71 12.93 16.87
N GLY A 375 17.82 13.06 17.58
CA GLY A 375 19.17 12.80 17.02
C GLY A 375 19.37 11.36 16.53
N TYR A 376 18.50 10.44 16.88
CA TYR A 376 18.54 9.07 16.39
C TYR A 376 18.38 8.96 14.86
N TYR A 377 17.70 9.90 14.23
CA TYR A 377 17.54 9.95 12.77
C TYR A 377 18.88 9.91 12.03
N ASP A 378 19.79 10.81 12.38
CA ASP A 378 21.10 10.90 11.72
C ASP A 378 21.95 9.66 11.98
N PHE A 379 21.88 9.13 13.21
CA PHE A 379 22.55 7.90 13.58
C PHE A 379 22.08 6.69 12.76
N ILE A 380 20.77 6.45 12.70
CA ILE A 380 20.23 5.26 11.99
C ILE A 380 20.41 5.38 10.47
N LEU A 381 20.28 6.58 9.90
CA LEU A 381 20.56 6.81 8.49
C LEU A 381 22.02 6.46 8.15
N ALA A 382 22.97 6.91 8.96
CA ALA A 382 24.38 6.58 8.76
C ALA A 382 24.67 5.08 8.93
N LYS A 383 23.99 4.41 9.89
CA LYS A 383 24.13 2.97 10.09
C LYS A 383 23.58 2.16 8.92
N ILE A 384 22.41 2.51 8.42
CA ILE A 384 21.83 1.82 7.25
C ILE A 384 22.71 2.05 6.01
N ASP A 385 23.17 3.27 5.79
CA ASP A 385 24.09 3.59 4.70
C ASP A 385 25.38 2.75 4.76
N ASP A 386 26.00 2.62 5.96
CA ASP A 386 27.16 1.77 6.18
C ASP A 386 26.87 0.29 5.88
N VAL A 387 25.77 -0.24 6.38
CA VAL A 387 25.31 -1.63 6.15
C VAL A 387 25.12 -1.89 4.64
N VAL A 388 24.42 -1.00 3.96
CA VAL A 388 24.17 -1.14 2.51
C VAL A 388 25.48 -1.13 1.73
N ARG A 389 26.39 -0.22 2.02
CA ARG A 389 27.70 -0.12 1.35
C ARG A 389 28.58 -1.32 1.67
N ARG A 390 28.69 -1.66 2.95
CA ARG A 390 29.59 -2.68 3.46
C ARG A 390 29.27 -4.06 2.91
N TYR A 391 27.99 -4.43 2.90
CA TYR A 391 27.56 -5.75 2.44
C TYR A 391 27.08 -5.76 0.99
N GLY A 392 27.02 -4.60 0.33
CA GLY A 392 26.51 -4.47 -1.03
C GLY A 392 25.05 -4.92 -1.13
N VAL A 393 24.21 -4.41 -0.22
CA VAL A 393 22.78 -4.79 -0.16
C VAL A 393 22.04 -4.21 -1.36
N GLU A 394 21.28 -5.05 -2.06
CA GLU A 394 20.47 -4.67 -3.22
C GLU A 394 18.96 -4.77 -2.94
N LEU A 395 18.57 -5.42 -1.85
CA LEU A 395 17.19 -5.50 -1.38
C LEU A 395 17.18 -5.31 0.14
N LEU A 396 16.76 -4.14 0.59
CA LEU A 396 16.76 -3.75 2.00
C LEU A 396 15.35 -3.83 2.56
N LYS A 397 15.09 -4.78 3.47
CA LYS A 397 13.84 -4.85 4.22
C LYS A 397 13.98 -4.02 5.49
N LEU A 398 13.22 -2.94 5.57
CA LEU A 398 13.10 -2.08 6.74
C LEU A 398 11.85 -2.48 7.55
N ASP A 399 12.04 -2.71 8.84
CA ASP A 399 11.02 -3.26 9.71
C ASP A 399 11.04 -2.59 11.08
N LEU A 400 10.07 -2.91 11.95
CA LEU A 400 9.98 -2.46 13.34
C LEU A 400 10.21 -0.95 13.50
N SER A 401 9.68 -0.19 12.58
CA SER A 401 9.66 1.28 12.60
C SER A 401 8.40 1.74 13.33
N VAL A 402 8.25 1.33 14.57
CA VAL A 402 7.00 1.52 15.32
C VAL A 402 6.73 3.00 15.50
N VAL A 403 5.69 3.46 14.87
CA VAL A 403 5.19 4.84 14.97
C VAL A 403 4.29 5.01 16.19
N ARG A 404 3.68 3.92 16.64
CA ARG A 404 2.84 3.88 17.83
C ARG A 404 3.08 2.61 18.64
N ASN A 405 2.78 2.66 19.94
CA ASN A 405 2.84 1.48 20.79
C ASN A 405 1.61 0.59 20.55
N LEU A 406 1.70 -0.28 19.56
CA LEU A 406 0.62 -1.18 19.14
C LEU A 406 0.33 -2.31 20.10
N TYR A 407 1.25 -2.56 20.99
CA TYR A 407 1.30 -3.80 21.76
C TYR A 407 0.95 -3.59 23.22
N GLU A 408 0.83 -2.32 23.65
CA GLU A 408 0.41 -1.99 25.01
C GLU A 408 -1.05 -1.47 24.99
N PRO A 409 -2.03 -2.27 25.42
CA PRO A 409 -3.42 -1.89 25.37
C PRO A 409 -3.67 -0.59 26.16
N GLY A 410 -4.36 0.38 25.53
CA GLY A 410 -4.70 1.65 26.16
C GLY A 410 -3.53 2.62 26.31
N ALA A 411 -2.33 2.29 25.80
CA ALA A 411 -1.24 3.24 25.74
C ALA A 411 -1.51 4.30 24.66
N HIS A 412 -1.18 5.55 24.99
CA HIS A 412 -1.17 6.60 23.97
C HIS A 412 -0.04 6.32 22.98
N PRO A 413 -0.29 6.33 21.66
CA PRO A 413 0.68 5.90 20.68
C PRO A 413 1.81 6.90 20.40
N GLY A 414 1.73 8.13 20.90
CA GLY A 414 2.73 9.18 20.69
C GLY A 414 3.95 9.06 21.58
N CYS A 415 4.98 9.83 21.26
CA CYS A 415 6.19 9.97 22.06
C CYS A 415 6.05 11.15 23.03
N PHE A 416 6.25 10.92 24.33
CA PHE A 416 6.14 11.90 25.41
C PHE A 416 7.48 12.54 25.80
N ALA A 417 8.57 12.24 25.11
CA ALA A 417 9.84 12.92 25.37
C ALA A 417 9.79 14.39 24.98
N THR A 418 10.19 15.27 25.89
CA THR A 418 10.08 16.73 25.71
C THR A 418 11.29 17.39 25.05
N GLN A 419 12.37 16.63 24.84
CA GLN A 419 13.61 17.09 24.23
C GLN A 419 13.74 16.74 22.74
N HIS A 420 12.72 16.08 22.18
CA HIS A 420 12.68 15.76 20.75
C HIS A 420 12.19 16.96 19.92
N ALA A 421 12.23 16.85 18.61
CA ALA A 421 11.83 17.95 17.75
C ALA A 421 10.32 18.14 17.65
N HIS A 422 9.52 17.09 17.92
CA HIS A 422 8.07 17.24 18.09
C HIS A 422 7.74 17.99 19.39
N ARG A 423 6.69 18.78 19.38
CA ARG A 423 6.30 19.67 20.47
C ARG A 423 5.18 19.11 21.35
N SER A 424 4.55 18.02 20.89
CA SER A 424 3.55 17.28 21.64
C SER A 424 3.58 15.77 21.27
N PRO A 425 2.96 14.92 22.09
CA PRO A 425 2.81 13.51 21.75
C PRO A 425 1.97 13.28 20.48
N ASN A 426 0.92 14.06 20.27
CA ASN A 426 0.09 13.94 19.07
C ASN A 426 0.85 14.37 17.81
N GLU A 427 1.62 15.46 17.88
CA GLU A 427 2.45 15.89 16.76
C GLU A 427 3.47 14.83 16.35
N SER A 428 3.98 14.05 17.31
CA SER A 428 5.00 13.01 17.05
C SER A 428 4.56 11.96 16.05
N HIS A 429 3.27 11.65 15.94
CA HIS A 429 2.74 10.62 15.04
C HIS A 429 3.12 10.90 13.58
N LEU A 430 2.70 12.04 13.07
CA LEU A 430 2.98 12.40 11.67
C LEU A 430 4.46 12.73 11.46
N ARG A 431 5.10 13.42 12.42
CA ARG A 431 6.51 13.78 12.30
C ARG A 431 7.43 12.56 12.21
N ILE A 432 7.18 11.51 12.98
CA ILE A 432 7.97 10.27 12.91
C ILE A 432 7.80 9.60 11.54
N LEU A 433 6.60 9.61 10.96
CA LEU A 433 6.35 9.10 9.60
C LEU A 433 7.06 9.95 8.53
N GLU A 434 6.99 11.27 8.64
CA GLU A 434 7.71 12.18 7.74
C GLU A 434 9.23 11.91 7.79
N ARG A 435 9.78 11.74 8.99
CA ARG A 435 11.21 11.39 9.18
C ARG A 435 11.56 10.05 8.57
N LEU A 436 10.69 9.05 8.71
CA LEU A 436 10.89 7.75 8.07
C LEU A 436 10.91 7.88 6.55
N PHE A 437 9.96 8.61 5.96
CA PHE A 437 9.94 8.85 4.53
C PHE A 437 11.16 9.62 4.03
N ASP A 438 11.62 10.60 4.80
CA ASP A 438 12.85 11.34 4.49
C ASP A 438 14.10 10.45 4.56
N LEU A 439 14.16 9.54 5.52
CA LEU A 439 15.21 8.53 5.64
C LEU A 439 15.26 7.65 4.38
N ILE A 440 14.10 7.15 3.93
CA ILE A 440 14.03 6.31 2.73
C ILE A 440 14.43 7.11 1.49
N ARG A 441 13.94 8.35 1.34
CA ARG A 441 14.36 9.23 0.25
C ARG A 441 15.87 9.48 0.25
N ALA A 442 16.47 9.66 1.43
CA ALA A 442 17.91 9.83 1.56
C ALA A 442 18.67 8.57 1.15
N LEU A 443 18.22 7.39 1.60
CA LEU A 443 18.79 6.10 1.20
C LEU A 443 18.68 5.86 -0.31
N LYS A 444 17.51 6.12 -0.90
CA LYS A 444 17.32 5.97 -2.35
C LYS A 444 18.19 6.91 -3.17
N ARG A 445 18.44 8.13 -2.69
CA ARG A 445 19.42 9.05 -3.33
C ARG A 445 20.85 8.54 -3.26
N ALA A 446 21.24 7.98 -2.10
CA ALA A 446 22.58 7.42 -1.89
C ALA A 446 22.79 6.09 -2.63
N HIS A 447 21.76 5.27 -2.70
CA HIS A 447 21.77 3.90 -3.23
C HIS A 447 20.63 3.66 -4.23
N PRO A 448 20.63 4.30 -5.41
CA PRO A 448 19.47 4.27 -6.33
C PRO A 448 19.14 2.87 -6.88
N ARG A 449 20.07 1.92 -6.80
CA ARG A 449 19.85 0.52 -7.20
C ARG A 449 19.39 -0.40 -6.07
N CYS A 450 19.47 0.06 -4.82
CA CYS A 450 18.96 -0.70 -3.68
C CYS A 450 17.44 -0.55 -3.61
N LEU A 451 16.72 -1.65 -3.71
CA LEU A 451 15.29 -1.67 -3.50
C LEU A 451 14.99 -1.63 -2.00
N VAL A 452 14.11 -0.74 -1.61
CA VAL A 452 13.66 -0.63 -0.22
C VAL A 452 12.27 -1.24 -0.09
N ASP A 453 12.18 -2.26 0.74
CA ASP A 453 10.95 -2.93 1.14
C ASP A 453 10.59 -2.52 2.57
N LEU A 454 9.42 -1.88 2.75
CA LEU A 454 8.92 -1.49 4.06
C LEU A 454 7.96 -2.55 4.60
N SER A 455 8.17 -2.97 5.84
CA SER A 455 7.23 -3.88 6.49
C SER A 455 5.98 -3.14 6.96
N TYR A 456 4.81 -3.80 6.86
CA TYR A 456 3.53 -3.32 7.37
C TYR A 456 3.54 -3.01 8.89
N GLU A 457 4.48 -3.55 9.64
CA GLU A 457 4.66 -3.27 11.07
C GLU A 457 5.08 -1.82 11.36
N LEU A 458 5.30 -1.01 10.34
CA LEU A 458 5.46 0.42 10.46
C LEU A 458 4.25 1.12 11.08
N TYR A 459 3.07 0.72 10.66
CA TYR A 459 1.82 1.37 11.05
C TYR A 459 1.05 0.58 12.10
N GLY A 460 1.50 -0.61 12.36
CA GLY A 460 0.79 -1.52 13.18
C GLY A 460 0.11 -2.65 12.43
N VAL A 461 -0.49 -3.52 13.22
CA VAL A 461 -1.17 -4.68 12.70
C VAL A 461 -2.29 -4.23 11.75
N MET A 462 -2.15 -4.57 10.47
CA MET A 462 -3.24 -4.54 9.50
C MET A 462 -3.79 -3.17 9.10
N ASP A 463 -2.99 -2.13 9.26
CA ASP A 463 -3.31 -0.86 8.62
C ASP A 463 -3.23 -1.00 7.10
N GLY A 464 -4.12 -0.34 6.44
CA GLY A 464 -4.40 -0.55 5.06
C GLY A 464 -3.28 -0.16 4.07
N THR A 465 -3.49 -0.49 2.80
CA THR A 465 -2.63 -0.08 1.70
C THR A 465 -2.50 1.44 1.69
N ASP A 466 -1.32 1.91 1.40
CA ASP A 466 -0.94 3.30 1.59
C ASP A 466 -0.28 3.87 0.33
N LEU A 467 -0.95 4.83 -0.28
CA LEU A 467 -0.41 5.54 -1.44
C LEU A 467 0.77 6.46 -1.07
N ALA A 468 0.95 6.82 0.20
CA ALA A 468 2.12 7.57 0.63
C ALA A 468 3.38 6.69 0.62
N LEU A 469 3.27 5.41 1.02
CA LEU A 469 4.38 4.47 0.99
C LEU A 469 4.90 4.20 -0.42
N THR A 470 4.02 3.97 -1.37
CA THR A 470 4.41 3.66 -2.76
C THR A 470 5.12 4.80 -3.46
N GLN A 471 5.00 6.04 -2.93
CA GLN A 471 5.73 7.21 -3.41
C GLN A 471 7.16 7.32 -2.85
N VAL A 472 7.54 6.52 -1.89
CA VAL A 472 8.88 6.59 -1.26
C VAL A 472 9.61 5.27 -1.25
N ALA A 473 8.92 4.15 -1.08
CA ALA A 473 9.49 2.81 -1.04
C ALA A 473 9.20 2.03 -2.32
N ASP A 474 10.10 1.14 -2.68
CA ASP A 474 9.95 0.30 -3.87
C ASP A 474 8.91 -0.79 -3.64
N GLN A 475 8.90 -1.36 -2.45
CA GLN A 475 8.02 -2.46 -2.09
C GLN A 475 7.50 -2.30 -0.66
N ASN A 476 6.41 -2.97 -0.37
CA ASN A 476 5.81 -3.02 0.94
C ASN A 476 5.54 -4.48 1.32
N TRP A 477 6.20 -4.95 2.37
CA TRP A 477 5.94 -6.26 2.95
C TRP A 477 4.64 -6.23 3.75
N PHE A 478 3.66 -6.96 3.29
CA PHE A 478 2.29 -6.79 3.78
C PHE A 478 1.87 -7.81 4.81
N THR A 479 2.23 -9.08 4.62
CA THR A 479 1.75 -10.15 5.49
C THR A 479 2.69 -11.35 5.45
N ASN A 480 2.68 -12.10 6.54
CA ASN A 480 3.35 -13.39 6.67
C ASN A 480 2.36 -14.56 6.45
N GLN A 481 1.39 -14.40 5.57
CA GLN A 481 0.45 -15.48 5.23
C GLN A 481 1.22 -16.66 4.65
N THR A 482 1.11 -17.81 5.30
CA THR A 482 1.79 -19.04 4.92
C THR A 482 0.80 -20.19 4.89
N SER A 483 1.23 -21.36 4.35
CA SER A 483 0.46 -22.58 4.48
C SER A 483 0.03 -22.83 5.95
N PRO A 484 -1.26 -23.07 6.23
CA PRO A 484 -2.36 -23.36 5.29
C PRO A 484 -3.23 -22.14 4.88
N ASN A 485 -2.74 -20.92 5.02
CA ASN A 485 -3.53 -19.69 4.81
C ASN A 485 -3.52 -19.18 3.35
N GLU A 486 -3.32 -20.07 2.38
CA GLU A 486 -3.18 -19.73 0.96
C GLU A 486 -4.42 -19.03 0.37
N ILE A 487 -5.61 -19.30 0.88
CA ILE A 487 -6.84 -18.63 0.44
C ILE A 487 -6.80 -17.16 0.85
N ASN A 488 -6.40 -16.87 2.08
CA ASN A 488 -6.30 -15.51 2.57
C ASN A 488 -5.22 -14.73 1.81
N LEU A 489 -4.09 -15.36 1.54
CA LEU A 489 -3.04 -14.78 0.70
C LEU A 489 -3.60 -14.29 -0.65
N ARG A 490 -4.36 -15.13 -1.36
CA ARG A 490 -4.92 -14.76 -2.67
C ARG A 490 -5.93 -13.63 -2.58
N ARG A 491 -6.74 -13.62 -1.54
CA ARG A 491 -7.72 -12.55 -1.29
C ARG A 491 -7.02 -11.21 -1.05
N GLU A 492 -6.02 -11.19 -0.20
CA GLU A 492 -5.25 -9.98 0.07
C GLU A 492 -4.52 -9.48 -1.18
N ILE A 493 -3.89 -10.37 -1.93
CA ILE A 493 -3.24 -10.00 -3.19
C ILE A 493 -4.22 -9.32 -4.14
N TRP A 494 -5.39 -9.92 -4.33
CA TRP A 494 -6.40 -9.35 -5.21
C TRP A 494 -6.91 -8.00 -4.73
N GLN A 495 -7.21 -7.86 -3.46
CA GLN A 495 -7.81 -6.64 -2.93
C GLN A 495 -6.82 -5.47 -2.92
N ARG A 496 -5.62 -5.70 -2.41
CA ARG A 496 -4.58 -4.68 -2.28
C ARG A 496 -3.98 -4.29 -3.62
N GLY A 497 -3.80 -5.27 -4.50
CA GLY A 497 -3.28 -5.05 -5.85
C GLY A 497 -4.19 -4.24 -6.77
N ARG A 498 -5.40 -3.88 -6.32
CA ARG A 498 -6.31 -3.00 -7.06
C ARG A 498 -6.15 -1.52 -6.69
N VAL A 499 -5.81 -1.24 -5.46
CA VAL A 499 -5.70 0.15 -4.96
C VAL A 499 -4.27 0.68 -5.00
N THR A 500 -3.29 -0.20 -5.18
CA THR A 500 -1.88 0.15 -5.41
C THR A 500 -1.32 -0.67 -6.58
N ALA A 501 -0.13 -0.31 -7.06
CA ALA A 501 0.55 -1.12 -8.07
C ALA A 501 0.90 -2.51 -7.51
N PRO A 502 0.42 -3.62 -8.10
CA PRO A 502 0.55 -4.95 -7.51
C PRO A 502 2.00 -5.41 -7.26
N TRP A 503 2.95 -4.95 -8.07
CA TRP A 503 4.37 -5.30 -7.90
C TRP A 503 5.07 -4.57 -6.74
N THR A 504 4.41 -3.61 -6.12
CA THR A 504 4.90 -2.96 -4.90
C THR A 504 4.56 -3.75 -3.64
N LEU A 505 3.73 -4.79 -3.76
CA LEU A 505 3.26 -5.57 -2.62
C LEU A 505 4.02 -6.88 -2.51
N ASN A 506 4.72 -7.06 -1.40
CA ASN A 506 5.36 -8.31 -1.02
C ASN A 506 4.49 -9.07 -0.02
N PHE A 507 4.23 -10.31 -0.33
CA PHE A 507 3.49 -11.22 0.55
C PHE A 507 4.36 -12.41 0.91
N GLY A 508 4.43 -12.72 2.19
CA GLY A 508 4.99 -13.97 2.66
C GLY A 508 4.10 -15.13 2.19
N GLY A 509 4.55 -15.80 1.14
CA GLY A 509 3.76 -16.75 0.38
C GLY A 509 3.92 -18.20 0.82
N ALA A 510 4.69 -19.00 0.09
CA ALA A 510 4.77 -20.44 0.31
C ALA A 510 6.02 -20.86 1.09
N VAL A 511 5.83 -21.75 2.04
CA VAL A 511 6.90 -22.52 2.69
C VAL A 511 7.19 -23.76 1.83
N LEU A 512 8.26 -23.75 1.06
CA LEU A 512 8.52 -24.71 -0.03
C LEU A 512 8.59 -26.17 0.41
N ASN A 513 9.00 -26.46 1.64
CA ASN A 513 9.02 -27.81 2.18
C ASN A 513 7.70 -28.24 2.87
N ALA A 514 6.69 -27.36 2.96
CA ALA A 514 5.36 -27.74 3.46
C ALA A 514 4.64 -28.73 2.54
N ALA A 515 3.71 -29.51 3.09
CA ALA A 515 2.99 -30.54 2.33
C ALA A 515 2.11 -29.99 1.20
N SER A 516 1.48 -28.81 1.40
CA SER A 516 0.63 -28.14 0.39
C SER A 516 1.43 -27.36 -0.65
N ALA A 517 2.71 -27.12 -0.39
CA ALA A 517 3.53 -26.19 -1.18
C ALA A 517 3.71 -26.55 -2.65
N PRO A 518 3.87 -27.83 -3.06
CA PRO A 518 4.20 -28.11 -4.47
C PRO A 518 3.14 -27.67 -5.49
N HIS A 519 1.90 -27.54 -5.08
CA HIS A 519 0.83 -27.13 -5.97
C HIS A 519 0.06 -25.92 -5.43
N TYR A 520 -0.72 -26.13 -4.39
CA TYR A 520 -1.65 -25.12 -3.90
C TYR A 520 -0.93 -23.88 -3.33
N GLY A 521 0.08 -24.12 -2.51
CA GLY A 521 0.88 -23.04 -1.93
C GLY A 521 1.70 -22.29 -2.97
N LEU A 522 2.43 -23.02 -3.85
CA LEU A 522 3.23 -22.43 -4.90
C LEU A 522 2.39 -21.53 -5.81
N PHE A 523 1.30 -22.07 -6.36
CA PHE A 523 0.49 -21.30 -7.29
C PHE A 523 -0.21 -20.11 -6.63
N SER A 524 -0.57 -20.21 -5.34
CA SER A 524 -1.08 -19.07 -4.58
C SER A 524 -0.02 -17.96 -4.49
N ALA A 525 1.23 -18.32 -4.19
CA ALA A 525 2.32 -17.36 -4.12
C ALA A 525 2.63 -16.74 -5.50
N LEU A 526 2.57 -17.53 -6.59
CA LEU A 526 2.83 -17.04 -7.95
C LEU A 526 1.78 -16.03 -8.45
N THR A 527 0.68 -15.83 -7.74
CA THR A 527 -0.30 -14.79 -8.09
C THR A 527 0.18 -13.36 -7.79
N SER A 528 1.33 -13.19 -7.13
CA SER A 528 1.93 -11.89 -6.81
C SER A 528 3.45 -11.93 -6.88
N HIS A 529 4.12 -10.90 -6.34
CA HIS A 529 5.54 -10.88 -6.03
C HIS A 529 5.79 -11.53 -4.65
N ALA A 530 5.39 -12.77 -4.49
CA ALA A 530 5.47 -13.45 -3.21
C ALA A 530 6.91 -13.75 -2.79
N ILE A 531 7.10 -13.72 -1.50
CA ILE A 531 8.31 -14.18 -0.84
C ILE A 531 8.16 -15.67 -0.54
N PHE A 532 9.18 -16.46 -0.87
CA PHE A 532 9.21 -17.88 -0.57
C PHE A 532 10.08 -18.15 0.65
N TRP A 533 9.72 -19.20 1.37
CA TRP A 533 10.37 -19.65 2.60
C TRP A 533 10.58 -21.16 2.59
N GLY A 534 11.27 -21.67 3.57
CA GLY A 534 11.41 -23.10 3.83
C GLY A 534 12.85 -23.54 4.08
N HIS A 535 13.02 -24.74 4.62
CA HIS A 535 14.29 -25.43 4.64
C HIS A 535 14.60 -25.99 3.25
N LEU A 536 15.41 -25.26 2.47
CA LEU A 536 15.72 -25.67 1.10
C LEU A 536 16.53 -26.97 1.04
N ALA A 537 17.30 -27.25 2.10
CA ALA A 537 18.04 -28.49 2.21
C ALA A 537 17.12 -29.74 2.28
N ASP A 538 15.88 -29.59 2.75
CA ASP A 538 14.90 -30.67 2.91
C ASP A 538 14.14 -30.95 1.59
N LEU A 539 14.37 -30.17 0.53
CA LEU A 539 13.73 -30.37 -0.75
C LEU A 539 14.35 -31.56 -1.47
N ASP A 540 13.54 -32.58 -1.75
CA ASP A 540 13.92 -33.70 -2.59
C ASP A 540 14.09 -33.31 -4.07
N ALA A 541 14.61 -34.23 -4.88
CA ALA A 541 14.88 -33.98 -6.29
C ALA A 541 13.60 -33.66 -7.11
N GLU A 542 12.46 -34.26 -6.74
CA GLU A 542 11.17 -34.05 -7.42
C GLU A 542 10.67 -32.63 -7.16
N ARG A 543 10.63 -32.18 -5.90
CA ARG A 543 10.25 -30.81 -5.53
C ARG A 543 11.20 -29.78 -6.15
N MET A 544 12.50 -30.03 -6.11
CA MET A 544 13.48 -29.14 -6.75
C MET A 544 13.22 -28.97 -8.25
N ALA A 545 12.96 -30.08 -8.97
CA ALA A 545 12.65 -30.02 -10.40
C ALA A 545 11.34 -29.28 -10.66
N HIS A 546 10.33 -29.53 -9.82
CA HIS A 546 9.01 -28.89 -9.91
C HIS A 546 9.12 -27.35 -9.72
N TYR A 547 9.76 -26.89 -8.65
CA TYR A 547 9.92 -25.44 -8.38
C TYR A 547 10.79 -24.77 -9.44
N ARG A 548 11.89 -25.38 -9.87
CA ARG A 548 12.75 -24.88 -10.94
C ARG A 548 11.94 -24.63 -12.22
N ARG A 549 11.09 -25.61 -12.61
CA ARG A 549 10.20 -25.47 -13.79
C ARG A 549 9.30 -24.24 -13.68
N TRP A 550 8.63 -24.07 -12.53
CA TRP A 550 7.65 -22.99 -12.37
C TRP A 550 8.30 -21.62 -12.18
N PHE A 551 9.45 -21.55 -11.51
CA PHE A 551 10.22 -20.31 -11.40
C PHE A 551 10.76 -19.88 -12.76
N ALA A 552 11.31 -20.80 -13.54
CA ALA A 552 11.74 -20.51 -14.90
C ALA A 552 10.57 -20.08 -15.80
N TRP A 553 9.42 -20.74 -15.67
CA TRP A 553 8.21 -20.36 -16.40
C TRP A 553 7.76 -18.93 -16.05
N LEU A 554 7.70 -18.56 -14.78
CA LEU A 554 7.31 -17.21 -14.34
C LEU A 554 8.30 -16.15 -14.86
N LYS A 555 9.60 -16.42 -14.80
CA LYS A 555 10.64 -15.55 -15.37
C LYS A 555 10.47 -15.37 -16.88
N HIS A 556 10.12 -16.44 -17.58
CA HIS A 556 9.83 -16.37 -19.01
C HIS A 556 8.59 -15.51 -19.30
N GLN A 557 7.53 -15.64 -18.51
CA GLN A 557 6.36 -14.76 -18.64
C GLN A 557 6.77 -13.28 -18.43
N ARG A 558 7.58 -13.01 -17.41
CA ARG A 558 8.09 -11.66 -17.15
C ARG A 558 8.94 -11.11 -18.30
N ALA A 559 9.82 -11.92 -18.88
CA ALA A 559 10.70 -11.52 -19.97
C ALA A 559 9.97 -11.17 -21.28
N ARG A 560 8.66 -11.44 -21.38
CA ARG A 560 7.83 -11.05 -22.53
C ARG A 560 7.56 -9.54 -22.60
N GLY A 561 8.17 -8.74 -21.74
CA GLY A 561 8.18 -7.29 -21.82
C GLY A 561 6.87 -6.61 -21.37
N ASP A 562 5.75 -6.95 -21.98
CA ASP A 562 4.45 -6.32 -21.68
C ASP A 562 3.78 -6.91 -20.44
N PHE A 563 4.10 -8.15 -20.09
CA PHE A 563 3.41 -8.91 -19.05
C PHE A 563 3.49 -8.28 -17.64
N TYR A 564 4.58 -7.61 -17.29
CA TYR A 564 4.76 -6.97 -15.98
C TYR A 564 4.66 -5.46 -16.01
N ARG A 565 4.73 -4.85 -17.18
CA ARG A 565 4.76 -3.39 -17.31
C ARG A 565 3.49 -2.72 -16.79
N TYR A 566 2.36 -3.39 -16.99
CA TYR A 566 1.03 -2.89 -16.60
C TYR A 566 0.20 -3.98 -15.92
N TYR A 567 0.86 -4.99 -15.34
CA TYR A 567 0.10 -6.08 -14.79
C TYR A 567 -0.83 -5.59 -13.68
N GLN A 568 -2.02 -6.09 -13.70
CA GLN A 568 -3.01 -5.89 -12.66
C GLN A 568 -3.49 -7.26 -12.16
N VAL A 569 -4.03 -7.25 -10.94
CA VAL A 569 -4.60 -8.44 -10.33
C VAL A 569 -6.11 -8.35 -10.45
N SER A 570 -6.73 -9.37 -11.04
CA SER A 570 -8.18 -9.43 -11.18
C SER A 570 -8.71 -10.72 -10.57
N ASN A 571 -9.83 -10.62 -9.85
CA ASN A 571 -10.52 -11.79 -9.37
C ASN A 571 -11.33 -12.41 -10.52
N VAL A 572 -11.13 -13.69 -10.78
CA VAL A 572 -11.85 -14.42 -11.82
C VAL A 572 -13.18 -15.01 -11.33
N LEU A 573 -13.42 -14.91 -10.04
CA LEU A 573 -14.62 -15.42 -9.40
C LEU A 573 -15.30 -14.31 -8.60
N PRO A 574 -16.64 -14.31 -8.52
CA PRO A 574 -17.33 -13.39 -7.63
C PRO A 574 -16.79 -13.58 -6.20
N THR A 575 -16.42 -12.49 -5.57
CA THR A 575 -16.09 -12.50 -4.14
C THR A 575 -17.33 -13.03 -3.41
N PRO A 576 -17.21 -14.00 -2.51
CA PRO A 576 -18.37 -14.45 -1.75
C PRO A 576 -19.01 -13.24 -1.08
N ASP A 577 -20.26 -12.94 -1.41
CA ASP A 577 -21.03 -11.91 -0.73
C ASP A 577 -21.11 -12.28 0.75
N GLY A 578 -20.62 -11.44 1.62
CA GLY A 578 -20.92 -11.56 3.03
C GLY A 578 -19.85 -11.23 4.05
N ILE A 579 -18.57 -11.15 3.69
CA ILE A 579 -17.56 -10.70 4.66
C ILE A 579 -17.26 -9.23 4.36
N SER A 580 -17.83 -8.33 5.16
CA SER A 580 -17.49 -6.92 5.07
C SER A 580 -16.18 -6.65 5.82
N SER A 581 -15.38 -5.71 5.36
CA SER A 581 -14.22 -5.22 6.11
C SER A 581 -14.62 -4.68 7.49
N ARG A 582 -15.88 -4.25 7.64
CA ARG A 582 -16.45 -3.84 8.92
C ARG A 582 -16.51 -5.00 9.90
N ASP A 583 -16.95 -6.18 9.45
CA ASP A 583 -17.02 -7.36 10.30
C ASP A 583 -15.62 -7.81 10.69
N TYR A 584 -14.69 -7.70 9.78
CA TYR A 584 -13.28 -7.97 10.02
C TYR A 584 -12.65 -7.01 11.02
N ARG A 585 -12.78 -5.71 10.83
CA ARG A 585 -12.25 -4.69 11.75
C ARG A 585 -12.89 -4.75 13.13
N HIS A 586 -14.17 -5.08 13.22
CA HIS A 586 -14.88 -5.26 14.48
C HIS A 586 -14.61 -6.60 15.15
N ALA A 587 -14.28 -7.63 14.38
CA ALA A 587 -13.88 -8.91 14.94
C ALA A 587 -12.45 -8.91 15.55
N ILE A 588 -11.62 -7.94 15.18
CA ILE A 588 -10.21 -7.86 15.58
C ILE A 588 -9.85 -6.74 16.57
N PRO A 589 -10.72 -5.83 17.05
CA PRO A 589 -10.26 -4.78 17.96
C PRO A 589 -9.45 -5.31 19.14
N ALA A 590 -9.89 -6.45 19.71
CA ALA A 590 -9.18 -7.12 20.79
C ALA A 590 -7.84 -7.74 20.36
N ALA A 591 -7.71 -8.17 19.12
CA ALA A 591 -6.48 -8.72 18.56
C ALA A 591 -5.51 -7.61 18.13
N ARG A 592 -6.05 -6.50 17.66
CA ARG A 592 -5.31 -5.30 17.26
C ARG A 592 -4.56 -4.66 18.43
N TYR A 593 -5.11 -4.77 19.64
CA TYR A 593 -4.59 -4.13 20.83
C TYR A 593 -3.92 -5.09 21.83
N GLY A 594 -3.21 -6.08 21.33
CA GLY A 594 -2.29 -6.83 22.17
C GLY A 594 -2.91 -7.91 23.05
N VAL A 595 -4.12 -8.32 22.79
CA VAL A 595 -4.70 -9.50 23.46
C VAL A 595 -4.08 -10.82 22.94
N ARG A 596 -3.26 -10.74 21.89
CA ARG A 596 -2.51 -11.91 21.39
C ARG A 596 -1.14 -11.96 22.00
N PRO A 597 -0.79 -13.02 22.71
CA PRO A 597 0.50 -13.16 23.40
C PRO A 597 1.70 -13.40 22.46
N LEU A 598 1.49 -13.48 21.15
CA LEU A 598 2.50 -13.89 20.19
C LEU A 598 3.10 -12.73 19.36
N GLY A 599 2.82 -11.48 19.71
CA GLY A 599 3.52 -10.32 19.20
C GLY A 599 3.47 -10.18 17.66
N ILE A 600 4.62 -10.05 17.05
CA ILE A 600 4.83 -9.77 15.63
C ILE A 600 4.15 -10.72 14.62
N HIS A 601 3.68 -11.87 15.05
CA HIS A 601 2.99 -12.83 14.19
C HIS A 601 1.50 -12.94 14.44
N ALA A 602 0.93 -12.04 15.22
CA ALA A 602 -0.49 -12.08 15.54
C ALA A 602 -1.39 -12.08 14.29
N HIS A 603 -0.99 -11.38 13.25
CA HIS A 603 -1.69 -11.30 11.96
C HIS A 603 -1.55 -12.55 11.09
N ALA A 604 -0.52 -13.37 11.27
CA ALA A 604 -0.38 -14.64 10.55
C ALA A 604 -1.50 -15.64 10.90
N PHE A 605 -2.20 -15.38 11.99
CA PHE A 605 -3.29 -16.21 12.51
C PHE A 605 -4.65 -15.53 12.38
N ASP A 606 -4.74 -14.57 11.50
CA ASP A 606 -5.96 -13.81 11.35
C ASP A 606 -7.14 -14.67 10.92
N PRO A 607 -8.29 -14.57 11.61
CA PRO A 607 -9.46 -15.38 11.33
C PRO A 607 -10.26 -14.98 10.08
N VAL A 608 -9.74 -14.13 9.20
CA VAL A 608 -10.37 -13.87 7.88
C VAL A 608 -10.52 -15.12 7.03
N SER A 609 -10.21 -16.24 7.59
CA SER A 609 -10.34 -17.58 7.02
C SER A 609 -11.74 -18.01 6.60
N ASP A 610 -12.75 -17.19 6.73
CA ASP A 610 -14.12 -17.55 6.37
C ASP A 610 -14.44 -17.47 4.86
N HIS A 611 -13.41 -17.63 4.01
CA HIS A 611 -13.71 -18.13 2.68
C HIS A 611 -14.38 -19.48 2.85
N PRO A 612 -15.62 -19.65 2.40
CA PRO A 612 -16.39 -20.86 2.68
C PRO A 612 -15.82 -22.12 2.01
N GLY A 613 -14.57 -22.17 1.63
CA GLY A 613 -13.82 -23.34 1.15
C GLY A 613 -14.53 -24.26 0.15
N GLY A 614 -15.84 -24.09 0.00
CA GLY A 614 -16.72 -24.90 -0.84
C GLY A 614 -16.82 -24.45 -2.29
N PHE A 615 -16.17 -23.34 -2.65
CA PHE A 615 -16.24 -22.79 -4.01
C PHE A 615 -14.84 -22.67 -4.61
N TRP A 616 -14.78 -22.72 -5.94
CA TRP A 616 -13.60 -22.37 -6.68
C TRP A 616 -13.22 -20.91 -6.43
N ASP A 617 -11.94 -20.63 -6.42
CA ASP A 617 -11.43 -19.27 -6.45
C ASP A 617 -10.30 -19.11 -7.50
N GLY A 618 -9.90 -17.88 -7.79
CA GLY A 618 -8.86 -17.64 -8.75
C GLY A 618 -8.42 -16.19 -8.81
N VAL A 619 -7.20 -16.01 -9.30
CA VAL A 619 -6.59 -14.70 -9.52
C VAL A 619 -5.92 -14.68 -10.90
N ALA A 620 -6.18 -13.63 -11.68
CA ALA A 620 -5.50 -13.38 -12.93
C ALA A 620 -4.40 -12.33 -12.74
N ARG A 621 -3.25 -12.55 -13.39
CA ARG A 621 -2.17 -11.56 -13.56
C ARG A 621 -2.17 -11.10 -15.00
N LEU A 622 -2.67 -9.91 -15.23
CA LEU A 622 -2.95 -9.40 -16.57
C LEU A 622 -2.00 -8.26 -16.93
N ASP A 623 -1.63 -8.20 -18.18
CA ASP A 623 -0.99 -7.03 -18.77
C ASP A 623 -2.02 -5.97 -19.18
N GLU A 624 -1.56 -4.88 -19.78
CA GLU A 624 -2.39 -3.78 -20.27
C GLU A 624 -3.49 -4.22 -21.26
N ARG A 625 -3.26 -5.35 -21.97
CA ARG A 625 -4.19 -5.88 -22.97
C ARG A 625 -5.18 -6.89 -22.39
N GLY A 626 -5.12 -7.13 -21.08
CA GLY A 626 -5.90 -8.16 -20.43
C GLY A 626 -5.41 -9.59 -20.73
N GLU A 627 -4.16 -9.76 -21.19
CA GLU A 627 -3.54 -11.03 -21.42
C GLU A 627 -2.71 -11.47 -20.21
N GLY A 628 -2.60 -12.77 -19.99
CA GLY A 628 -1.74 -13.29 -18.92
C GLY A 628 -2.21 -14.60 -18.33
N PRO A 629 -1.53 -15.06 -17.26
CA PRO A 629 -1.93 -16.25 -16.53
C PRO A 629 -3.12 -16.00 -15.62
N ILE A 630 -3.99 -16.99 -15.59
CA ILE A 630 -5.13 -17.14 -14.71
C ILE A 630 -4.84 -18.35 -13.83
N PHE A 631 -4.73 -18.12 -12.53
CA PHE A 631 -4.53 -19.14 -11.52
C PHE A 631 -5.87 -19.53 -10.95
N LEU A 632 -6.26 -20.77 -11.10
CA LEU A 632 -7.53 -21.33 -10.61
C LEU A 632 -7.28 -22.33 -9.51
N PHE A 633 -8.11 -22.29 -8.49
CA PHE A 633 -7.96 -23.11 -7.30
C PHE A 633 -9.27 -23.86 -6.99
N ARG A 634 -9.14 -25.15 -6.76
CA ARG A 634 -10.19 -25.97 -6.16
C ARG A 634 -9.82 -26.24 -4.70
N PRO A 635 -10.41 -25.52 -3.72
CA PRO A 635 -10.14 -25.74 -2.30
C PRO A 635 -10.52 -27.14 -1.83
N ALA A 636 -10.00 -27.56 -0.66
CA ALA A 636 -10.21 -28.89 -0.11
C ALA A 636 -11.69 -29.22 0.12
N ALA A 637 -12.50 -28.23 0.54
CA ALA A 637 -13.92 -28.40 0.79
C ALA A 637 -14.79 -28.31 -0.48
N CYS A 638 -14.23 -27.99 -1.65
CA CYS A 638 -14.98 -27.84 -2.89
C CYS A 638 -15.30 -29.20 -3.50
N ILE A 639 -16.56 -29.55 -3.56
CA ILE A 639 -17.05 -30.83 -4.10
C ILE A 639 -17.08 -30.86 -5.64
N THR A 640 -17.12 -29.68 -6.30
CA THR A 640 -17.27 -29.58 -7.74
C THR A 640 -15.91 -29.64 -8.43
N ALA A 641 -15.71 -30.62 -9.31
CA ALA A 641 -14.46 -30.81 -10.05
C ALA A 641 -14.39 -29.97 -11.33
N TYR A 642 -15.48 -29.43 -11.79
CA TYR A 642 -15.62 -28.64 -13.02
C TYR A 642 -16.01 -27.23 -12.67
N PHE A 643 -15.46 -26.27 -13.44
CA PHE A 643 -15.78 -24.85 -13.32
C PHE A 643 -15.87 -24.22 -14.71
N GLN A 644 -16.93 -23.44 -14.95
CA GLN A 644 -17.10 -22.68 -16.17
C GLN A 644 -16.43 -21.30 -15.99
N LEU A 645 -15.23 -21.14 -16.51
CA LEU A 645 -14.46 -19.91 -16.42
C LEU A 645 -14.96 -18.91 -17.44
N ARG A 646 -15.67 -17.88 -17.01
CA ARG A 646 -15.98 -16.71 -17.83
C ARG A 646 -14.88 -15.67 -17.68
N ILE A 647 -14.56 -14.97 -18.77
CA ILE A 647 -13.48 -14.01 -18.81
C ILE A 647 -14.05 -12.64 -19.24
N PRO A 648 -14.58 -11.85 -18.32
CA PRO A 648 -15.36 -10.65 -18.65
C PRO A 648 -14.52 -9.47 -19.16
N TRP A 649 -13.23 -9.46 -18.92
CA TRP A 649 -12.32 -8.35 -19.29
C TRP A 649 -11.76 -8.40 -20.71
N VAL A 650 -12.07 -9.43 -21.50
CA VAL A 650 -11.60 -9.57 -22.89
C VAL A 650 -12.39 -8.72 -23.85
N GLU A 651 -11.79 -8.36 -24.99
CA GLU A 651 -12.47 -7.61 -26.02
C GLU A 651 -13.35 -8.54 -26.87
N ARG A 652 -14.64 -8.19 -27.02
CA ARG A 652 -15.64 -9.00 -27.71
C ARG A 652 -15.26 -9.40 -29.14
N SER A 653 -14.65 -8.48 -29.88
CA SER A 653 -14.29 -8.66 -31.29
C SER A 653 -12.95 -9.37 -31.52
N VAL A 654 -12.23 -9.72 -30.47
CA VAL A 654 -10.89 -10.33 -30.52
C VAL A 654 -10.99 -11.83 -30.28
N VAL A 655 -10.10 -12.57 -30.94
CA VAL A 655 -9.97 -14.01 -30.77
C VAL A 655 -8.81 -14.32 -29.82
N TYR A 656 -9.02 -15.28 -28.95
CA TYR A 656 -8.07 -15.63 -27.89
C TYR A 656 -7.76 -17.12 -27.89
N ARG A 657 -6.47 -17.44 -27.76
CA ARG A 657 -5.96 -18.79 -27.49
C ARG A 657 -5.88 -19.01 -25.98
N ILE A 658 -6.40 -20.12 -25.52
CA ILE A 658 -6.36 -20.54 -24.12
C ILE A 658 -5.56 -21.83 -23.97
N GLN A 659 -4.55 -21.78 -23.11
CA GLN A 659 -3.65 -22.89 -22.86
C GLN A 659 -3.64 -23.26 -21.37
N ASP A 660 -3.83 -24.52 -21.05
CA ASP A 660 -3.54 -25.10 -19.72
C ASP A 660 -2.03 -25.40 -19.64
N VAL A 661 -1.33 -24.55 -18.90
CA VAL A 661 0.13 -24.68 -18.72
C VAL A 661 0.48 -25.80 -17.74
N THR A 662 -0.42 -26.09 -16.81
CA THR A 662 -0.23 -27.15 -15.80
C THR A 662 -0.14 -28.52 -16.49
N GLU A 663 -1.02 -28.78 -17.44
CA GLU A 663 -1.08 -30.02 -18.21
C GLU A 663 -0.41 -29.94 -19.58
N SER A 664 0.15 -28.77 -19.93
CA SER A 664 0.76 -28.52 -21.26
C SER A 664 -0.22 -28.82 -22.40
N ARG A 665 -1.49 -28.44 -22.24
CA ARG A 665 -2.58 -28.72 -23.19
C ARG A 665 -3.23 -27.43 -23.68
N GLU A 666 -3.50 -27.34 -24.98
CA GLU A 666 -4.37 -26.28 -25.51
C GLU A 666 -5.83 -26.61 -25.19
N LEU A 667 -6.56 -25.64 -24.63
CA LEU A 667 -7.99 -25.75 -24.36
C LEU A 667 -8.81 -25.33 -25.57
N GLY A 668 -8.29 -24.46 -26.39
CA GLY A 668 -8.92 -24.02 -27.63
C GLY A 668 -8.63 -22.57 -28.00
N VAL A 669 -9.29 -22.15 -29.08
CA VAL A 669 -9.31 -20.78 -29.59
C VAL A 669 -10.75 -20.32 -29.57
N PHE A 670 -11.04 -19.17 -28.92
CA PHE A 670 -12.36 -18.70 -28.60
C PHE A 670 -12.55 -17.23 -28.99
N GLY A 671 -13.71 -16.88 -29.43
CA GLY A 671 -14.09 -15.46 -29.58
C GLY A 671 -14.26 -14.76 -28.22
N GLY A 672 -13.97 -13.46 -28.15
CA GLY A 672 -14.17 -12.70 -26.92
C GLY A 672 -15.62 -12.75 -26.43
N ASP A 673 -16.61 -12.69 -27.32
CA ASP A 673 -18.01 -12.86 -26.99
C ASP A 673 -18.29 -14.22 -26.32
N GLU A 674 -17.72 -15.28 -26.84
CA GLU A 674 -17.86 -16.64 -26.30
C GLU A 674 -17.25 -16.74 -24.89
N LEU A 675 -16.08 -16.14 -24.68
CA LEU A 675 -15.40 -16.13 -23.38
C LEU A 675 -16.18 -15.34 -22.31
N ILE A 676 -16.81 -14.24 -22.72
CA ILE A 676 -17.61 -13.42 -21.82
C ILE A 676 -18.92 -14.13 -21.44
N GLU A 677 -19.63 -14.69 -22.44
CA GLU A 677 -21.00 -15.20 -22.26
C GLU A 677 -21.02 -16.67 -21.83
N GLN A 678 -20.23 -17.49 -22.44
CA GLN A 678 -20.21 -18.94 -22.19
C GLN A 678 -19.01 -19.35 -21.32
N GLY A 679 -17.84 -18.76 -21.59
CA GLY A 679 -16.58 -19.13 -20.94
C GLY A 679 -16.02 -20.48 -21.44
N VAL A 680 -15.00 -20.98 -20.72
CA VAL A 680 -14.36 -22.26 -21.00
C VAL A 680 -14.45 -23.19 -19.80
N GLU A 681 -14.77 -24.46 -20.05
CA GLU A 681 -14.82 -25.46 -18.98
C GLU A 681 -13.39 -25.84 -18.52
N VAL A 682 -13.17 -25.76 -17.22
CA VAL A 682 -11.93 -26.14 -16.56
C VAL A 682 -12.18 -27.26 -15.58
N HIS A 683 -11.36 -28.30 -15.64
CA HIS A 683 -11.46 -29.46 -14.76
C HIS A 683 -10.23 -29.58 -13.86
N ILE A 684 -10.45 -29.71 -12.54
CA ILE A 684 -9.46 -30.09 -11.55
C ILE A 684 -9.99 -31.30 -10.79
N ALA A 685 -9.45 -32.48 -11.06
CA ALA A 685 -9.99 -33.75 -10.53
C ALA A 685 -9.86 -33.85 -9.01
N GLU A 686 -8.73 -33.44 -8.45
CA GLU A 686 -8.44 -33.54 -7.01
C GLU A 686 -8.71 -32.22 -6.31
N ALA A 687 -9.30 -32.28 -5.11
CA ALA A 687 -9.41 -31.11 -4.23
C ALA A 687 -8.04 -30.69 -3.68
N ALA A 688 -7.92 -29.47 -3.19
CA ALA A 688 -6.68 -28.83 -2.76
C ALA A 688 -5.61 -28.81 -3.88
N ARG A 689 -6.06 -28.56 -5.12
CA ARG A 689 -5.21 -28.42 -6.30
C ARG A 689 -5.45 -27.07 -6.99
N ALA A 690 -4.49 -26.70 -7.81
CA ALA A 690 -4.55 -25.51 -8.62
C ALA A 690 -4.17 -25.80 -10.06
N LYS A 691 -4.64 -24.93 -10.95
CA LYS A 691 -4.35 -24.98 -12.39
C LYS A 691 -3.98 -23.60 -12.90
N VAL A 692 -3.04 -23.54 -13.81
CA VAL A 692 -2.63 -22.30 -14.46
C VAL A 692 -3.04 -22.34 -15.92
N ILE A 693 -3.86 -21.36 -16.29
CA ILE A 693 -4.33 -21.14 -17.65
C ILE A 693 -3.72 -19.84 -18.16
N VAL A 694 -3.28 -19.83 -19.40
CA VAL A 694 -2.76 -18.62 -20.03
C VAL A 694 -3.68 -18.18 -21.16
N LEU A 695 -4.07 -16.94 -21.12
CA LEU A 695 -4.88 -16.24 -22.14
C LEU A 695 -3.97 -15.42 -23.04
N ARG A 696 -4.08 -15.56 -24.36
CA ARG A 696 -3.36 -14.78 -25.37
C ARG A 696 -4.27 -14.41 -26.53
N ARG A 697 -4.08 -13.21 -27.06
CA ARG A 697 -4.68 -12.82 -28.34
C ARG A 697 -4.02 -13.61 -29.49
N GLU A 698 -4.83 -14.00 -30.48
CA GLU A 698 -4.37 -14.58 -31.73
C GLU A 698 -3.75 -13.54 -32.68
#